data_95a5f069d630d9f3c1084c147a61f441
#
_entry.id   95a5f069d630d9f3c1084c147a61f441
#
_cell.length_a   1.000
_cell.length_b   1.000
_cell.length_c   1.000
_cell.angle_alpha   90.00
_cell.angle_beta   90.00
_cell.angle_gamma   90.00
#
_symmetry.space_group_name_H-M   'P 1'
#
loop_
_entity.id
_entity.type
_entity.pdbx_description
1 polymer ?
#
loop_
_entity_poly.entity_id
_entity_poly.type
_entity_poly.pdbx_seq_one_letter_code
_entity_poly.pdbx_strand_id
1 'polypeptide(L)'
;MSIKRFPAYLRDAQEEVEGYAKGFGLDFFTILYEVLDYKTMNEVAAYGGFPTRYPHWRFGMDYEQLSKSYEWGMSKIYEMVINTNPAYAYLLEGNSLTDQKMVMAHVCGHVDFFKNNYFFSKTNRKMIDGMANHAARVRRHMARWGQETVEDFIDTCLSLENLIDPMSAYIQRTPKPKAALPDELADDESGRVGRLRSKGYMDSFINPPEYIEAQKKKKEEEAKRAHRRFPEQPRRDVLAFLIEHAPLDNWQRDVLEIVRDEAYYFAPQAMTKIMNEGWACLVSTSIVFTEQGMLTMQDLVQNEAAQHVFDGDTQQRVYDQNIIVDHPTVKVGTRRGLAIEGSNNHRVLLADRTTWKRLDELVVGDRIAVSGGGDIWPTEMQRIHWIEPYRTTIQDVAVAASVSPYTVLRHRNRTGRVSASTAAAIDQAMLTYDREDNQALPLSTNRRAPLRLPVVVDDQVGSFLGYLVGDGHISKVKRTLGLTTGDESQAMHFHRLAHDLFGVLSTTRFEDNKWRVSLHSQHLADFLVEFFGLTHGPSARQKSIPQMILRSPEPVVRAFLRAYFDCDGYAGDQGVILSTVSDALAEQTQLLLLNYGILSRKRKQTDGVWHVHVAGASAKVFSERIGFGLARKQAALDEYVSSQQWFKAETWDDEVVSLDTGRADVYDISVENTHRYAACGFINHNSYWHSRILTEKALTAAEIIDYAEANAGVLGTSPGRLNPYKLGVELFRNIEDRWNKGQFGKEWDECDSMDQKRNWDRRTGLGRQRIMEVRKLYNDITFIDEFFTLEFCIEQKFYSFGFSERSGNWEIMSREFKKVKDQMLRMLTNRGQPVIVVEDGNFDNKSELLLRHIHEGIDLDGSQARDTLRNASKLWTRPVSLLSKVEGKGKMLRCEDGNISERSAEY
;
A
#
# COMPACT_ATOMS: atom_id res chain seq x y z
N MET A 1 28.08 -16.14 3.64
CA MET A 1 27.42 -14.82 3.70
C MET A 1 28.33 -13.83 4.40
N SER A 2 28.69 -12.73 3.76
CA SER A 2 29.41 -11.62 4.41
C SER A 2 28.33 -10.83 5.18
N ILE A 3 28.34 -10.93 6.51
CA ILE A 3 27.43 -10.15 7.37
C ILE A 3 27.83 -8.69 7.23
N LYS A 4 27.11 -7.94 6.41
CA LYS A 4 27.24 -6.49 6.37
C LYS A 4 26.70 -5.94 7.69
N ARG A 5 27.50 -5.12 8.39
CA ARG A 5 27.06 -4.48 9.63
C ARG A 5 25.86 -3.57 9.32
N PHE A 6 24.80 -3.67 10.12
CA PHE A 6 23.60 -2.84 9.94
C PHE A 6 23.99 -1.35 9.97
N PRO A 7 23.70 -0.57 8.92
CA PRO A 7 24.15 0.80 8.79
C PRO A 7 23.66 1.70 9.93
N ALA A 8 24.47 2.69 10.34
CA ALA A 8 24.14 3.57 11.45
C ALA A 8 22.87 4.37 11.19
N TYR A 9 22.71 4.94 10.01
CA TYR A 9 21.52 5.74 9.63
C TYR A 9 20.22 4.92 9.65
N LEU A 10 20.28 3.62 9.35
CA LEU A 10 19.12 2.72 9.47
C LEU A 10 18.83 2.36 10.93
N ARG A 11 19.87 2.33 11.79
CA ARG A 11 19.67 2.12 13.21
C ARG A 11 18.97 3.31 13.85
N ASP A 12 19.39 4.52 13.50
CA ASP A 12 18.76 5.75 13.97
C ASP A 12 17.27 5.79 13.51
N ALA A 13 17.00 5.44 12.25
CA ALA A 13 15.64 5.31 11.72
C ALA A 13 14.82 4.22 12.44
N GLN A 14 15.43 3.08 12.77
CA GLN A 14 14.80 2.02 13.55
C GLN A 14 14.39 2.51 14.95
N GLU A 15 15.33 3.14 15.68
CA GLU A 15 15.07 3.65 17.04
C GLU A 15 13.96 4.69 17.03
N GLU A 16 13.95 5.57 16.02
CA GLU A 16 12.93 6.60 15.81
C GLU A 16 11.55 5.95 15.56
N VAL A 17 11.43 5.10 14.56
CA VAL A 17 10.18 4.44 14.17
C VAL A 17 9.63 3.54 15.28
N GLU A 18 10.48 2.72 15.91
CA GLU A 18 10.05 1.88 17.04
C GLU A 18 9.59 2.71 18.24
N GLY A 19 10.23 3.87 18.49
CA GLY A 19 9.84 4.81 19.52
C GLY A 19 8.43 5.35 19.31
N TYR A 20 8.13 5.76 18.08
CA TYR A 20 6.79 6.23 17.71
C TYR A 20 5.74 5.12 17.76
N ALA A 21 6.05 3.94 17.22
CA ALA A 21 5.14 2.80 17.28
C ALA A 21 4.71 2.45 18.73
N LYS A 22 5.66 2.47 19.67
CA LYS A 22 5.37 2.28 21.12
C LYS A 22 4.55 3.43 21.68
N GLY A 23 4.80 4.68 21.26
CA GLY A 23 4.02 5.86 21.63
C GLY A 23 2.55 5.74 21.21
N PHE A 24 2.28 5.12 20.08
CA PHE A 24 0.92 4.80 19.60
C PHE A 24 0.30 3.56 20.28
N GLY A 25 0.98 2.94 21.23
CA GLY A 25 0.47 1.81 22.02
C GLY A 25 0.62 0.46 21.34
N LEU A 26 1.46 0.32 20.32
CA LEU A 26 1.84 -0.97 19.78
C LEU A 26 2.78 -1.70 20.75
N ASP A 27 2.56 -3.00 20.92
CA ASP A 27 3.31 -3.87 21.83
C ASP A 27 3.90 -5.06 21.05
N PHE A 28 5.12 -4.94 20.57
CA PHE A 28 5.79 -5.90 19.69
C PHE A 28 7.02 -6.54 20.31
N PHE A 29 7.47 -7.67 19.77
CA PHE A 29 8.74 -8.29 20.15
C PHE A 29 9.91 -7.42 19.66
N THR A 30 11.11 -7.61 20.24
CA THR A 30 12.33 -7.04 19.67
C THR A 30 12.47 -7.47 18.21
N ILE A 31 12.75 -6.52 17.32
CA ILE A 31 12.91 -6.76 15.90
C ILE A 31 14.39 -6.68 15.55
N LEU A 32 14.89 -7.70 14.86
CA LEU A 32 16.26 -7.74 14.33
C LEU A 32 16.16 -7.52 12.82
N TYR A 33 16.68 -6.39 12.35
CA TYR A 33 16.71 -6.03 10.94
C TYR A 33 18.01 -6.46 10.29
N GLU A 34 17.92 -7.05 9.10
CA GLU A 34 19.03 -7.37 8.21
C GLU A 34 18.79 -6.79 6.83
N VAL A 35 19.82 -6.23 6.21
CA VAL A 35 19.74 -5.67 4.85
C VAL A 35 20.28 -6.69 3.86
N LEU A 36 19.46 -7.05 2.87
CA LEU A 36 19.77 -8.05 1.86
C LEU A 36 19.79 -7.41 0.47
N ASP A 37 20.68 -7.88 -0.40
CA ASP A 37 20.57 -7.61 -1.83
C ASP A 37 19.35 -8.33 -2.45
N TYR A 38 18.94 -7.94 -3.66
CA TYR A 38 17.73 -8.47 -4.28
C TYR A 38 17.78 -9.98 -4.52
N LYS A 39 18.98 -10.55 -4.81
CA LYS A 39 19.14 -11.99 -5.05
C LYS A 39 18.94 -12.79 -3.78
N THR A 40 19.58 -12.36 -2.71
CA THR A 40 19.42 -12.96 -1.39
C THR A 40 17.99 -12.76 -0.86
N MET A 41 17.36 -11.61 -1.13
CA MET A 41 15.96 -11.38 -0.78
C MET A 41 15.03 -12.37 -1.50
N ASN A 42 15.21 -12.58 -2.80
CA ASN A 42 14.43 -13.57 -3.56
C ASN A 42 14.69 -15.00 -3.09
N GLU A 43 15.92 -15.34 -2.68
CA GLU A 43 16.26 -16.65 -2.11
C GLU A 43 15.50 -16.88 -0.78
N VAL A 44 15.57 -15.92 0.13
CA VAL A 44 14.85 -15.99 1.40
C VAL A 44 13.33 -16.03 1.17
N ALA A 45 12.81 -15.28 0.19
CA ALA A 45 11.40 -15.31 -0.16
C ALA A 45 10.96 -16.67 -0.71
N ALA A 46 11.76 -17.27 -1.60
CA ALA A 46 11.51 -18.63 -2.11
C ALA A 46 11.48 -19.67 -0.99
N TYR A 47 12.25 -19.46 0.08
CA TYR A 47 12.23 -20.29 1.28
C TYR A 47 11.10 -19.94 2.27
N GLY A 48 10.15 -19.09 1.90
CA GLY A 48 9.04 -18.66 2.75
C GLY A 48 9.46 -17.77 3.92
N GLY A 49 10.52 -16.96 3.73
CA GLY A 49 11.06 -16.04 4.73
C GLY A 49 12.24 -16.59 5.55
N PHE A 50 12.58 -17.87 5.43
CA PHE A 50 13.63 -18.48 6.25
C PHE A 50 14.99 -18.49 5.55
N PRO A 51 16.11 -18.24 6.27
CA PRO A 51 17.44 -18.22 5.68
C PRO A 51 17.96 -19.62 5.33
N THR A 52 17.31 -20.67 5.83
CA THR A 52 17.72 -22.07 5.60
C THR A 52 16.52 -22.97 5.48
N ARG A 53 16.44 -23.72 4.37
CA ARG A 53 15.46 -24.80 4.13
C ARG A 53 16.17 -26.07 3.63
N TYR A 54 15.46 -27.18 3.61
CA TYR A 54 15.95 -28.39 2.96
C TYR A 54 15.98 -28.21 1.43
N PRO A 55 16.90 -28.89 0.71
CA PRO A 55 16.92 -28.83 -0.75
C PRO A 55 15.64 -29.45 -1.31
N HIS A 56 15.00 -28.74 -2.23
CA HIS A 56 13.83 -29.23 -2.96
C HIS A 56 13.63 -28.41 -4.23
N TRP A 57 13.25 -29.03 -5.33
CA TRP A 57 13.09 -28.38 -6.65
C TRP A 57 12.09 -27.21 -6.61
N ARG A 58 11.03 -27.29 -5.78
CA ARG A 58 10.01 -26.24 -5.60
C ARG A 58 10.63 -24.89 -5.29
N PHE A 59 11.57 -24.85 -4.36
CA PHE A 59 12.22 -23.59 -3.96
C PHE A 59 13.04 -22.95 -5.10
N GLY A 60 13.63 -23.79 -5.97
CA GLY A 60 14.31 -23.33 -7.17
C GLY A 60 13.35 -22.71 -8.18
N MET A 61 12.17 -23.30 -8.37
CA MET A 61 11.11 -22.75 -9.22
C MET A 61 10.55 -21.43 -8.66
N ASP A 62 10.28 -21.37 -7.35
CA ASP A 62 9.81 -20.17 -6.68
C ASP A 62 10.84 -19.04 -6.83
N TYR A 63 12.13 -19.33 -6.64
CA TYR A 63 13.21 -18.36 -6.86
C TYR A 63 13.26 -17.83 -8.29
N GLU A 64 13.16 -18.71 -9.27
CA GLU A 64 13.17 -18.35 -10.69
C GLU A 64 11.96 -17.47 -11.04
N GLN A 65 10.78 -17.78 -10.54
CA GLN A 65 9.58 -17.00 -10.73
C GLN A 65 9.70 -15.59 -10.10
N LEU A 66 10.18 -15.50 -8.87
CA LEU A 66 10.38 -14.24 -8.18
C LEU A 66 11.43 -13.38 -8.89
N SER A 67 12.55 -13.99 -9.31
CA SER A 67 13.62 -13.27 -10.01
C SER A 67 13.15 -12.70 -11.34
N LYS A 68 12.40 -13.46 -12.13
CA LYS A 68 11.82 -12.99 -13.40
C LYS A 68 10.76 -11.91 -13.17
N SER A 69 9.92 -12.06 -12.16
CA SER A 69 8.92 -11.04 -11.81
C SER A 69 9.57 -9.71 -11.45
N TYR A 70 10.68 -9.75 -10.71
CA TYR A 70 11.47 -8.57 -10.39
C TYR A 70 12.16 -7.95 -11.62
N GLU A 71 12.83 -8.76 -12.45
CA GLU A 71 13.53 -8.31 -13.66
C GLU A 71 12.59 -7.62 -14.66
N TRP A 72 11.33 -8.06 -14.72
CA TRP A 72 10.32 -7.48 -15.60
C TRP A 72 9.54 -6.34 -14.95
N GLY A 73 9.89 -5.93 -13.72
CA GLY A 73 9.24 -4.84 -12.99
C GLY A 73 7.79 -5.14 -12.58
N MET A 74 7.39 -6.43 -12.56
CA MET A 74 6.03 -6.83 -12.20
C MET A 74 5.81 -6.92 -10.70
N SER A 75 6.88 -7.14 -9.92
CA SER A 75 6.84 -7.18 -8.47
C SER A 75 8.18 -6.79 -7.85
N LYS A 76 8.14 -6.16 -6.68
CA LYS A 76 9.30 -5.85 -5.84
C LYS A 76 8.98 -6.31 -4.42
N ILE A 77 9.90 -7.07 -3.81
CA ILE A 77 9.80 -7.44 -2.40
C ILE A 77 10.54 -6.38 -1.61
N TYR A 78 9.79 -5.56 -0.86
CA TYR A 78 10.37 -4.49 -0.05
C TYR A 78 10.93 -5.00 1.27
N GLU A 79 10.26 -5.99 1.86
CA GLU A 79 10.60 -6.62 3.13
C GLU A 79 10.08 -8.05 3.24
N MET A 80 10.61 -8.76 4.23
CA MET A 80 10.03 -9.99 4.76
C MET A 80 10.18 -10.01 6.28
N VAL A 81 9.11 -10.38 6.98
CA VAL A 81 9.13 -10.51 8.45
C VAL A 81 8.77 -11.92 8.88
N ILE A 82 9.53 -12.45 9.83
CA ILE A 82 9.35 -13.80 10.38
C ILE A 82 8.73 -13.71 11.78
N ASN A 83 7.67 -14.46 11.99
CA ASN A 83 6.97 -14.59 13.26
C ASN A 83 7.77 -15.43 14.27
N THR A 84 8.83 -14.83 14.84
CA THR A 84 9.68 -15.42 15.89
C THR A 84 9.85 -14.45 17.05
N ASN A 85 10.55 -14.85 18.11
CA ASN A 85 10.93 -13.96 19.20
C ASN A 85 12.41 -14.21 19.56
N PRO A 86 13.32 -13.23 19.22
CA PRO A 86 13.06 -11.98 18.53
C PRO A 86 12.50 -12.18 17.11
N ALA A 87 11.76 -11.18 16.59
CA ALA A 87 11.30 -11.18 15.21
C ALA A 87 12.45 -10.79 14.27
N TYR A 88 12.55 -11.46 13.12
CA TYR A 88 13.53 -11.12 12.09
C TYR A 88 12.82 -10.43 10.93
N ALA A 89 13.39 -9.33 10.47
CA ALA A 89 12.90 -8.60 9.32
C ALA A 89 14.04 -8.34 8.33
N TYR A 90 13.82 -8.71 7.08
CA TYR A 90 14.77 -8.49 6.00
C TYR A 90 14.34 -7.28 5.19
N LEU A 91 15.27 -6.35 4.99
CA LEU A 91 15.09 -5.11 4.24
C LEU A 91 15.86 -5.21 2.92
N LEU A 92 15.28 -4.76 1.82
CA LEU A 92 15.97 -4.73 0.54
C LEU A 92 16.98 -3.58 0.51
N GLU A 93 18.24 -3.86 0.15
CA GLU A 93 19.34 -2.87 0.05
C GLU A 93 19.01 -1.73 -0.93
N GLY A 94 18.28 -2.02 -1.99
CA GLY A 94 17.87 -1.04 -3.01
C GLY A 94 16.67 -0.16 -2.65
N ASN A 95 16.16 -0.25 -1.43
CA ASN A 95 15.09 0.64 -0.95
C ASN A 95 15.65 2.02 -0.61
N SER A 96 14.88 3.08 -0.92
CA SER A 96 15.18 4.43 -0.44
C SER A 96 15.11 4.51 1.09
N LEU A 97 15.62 5.57 1.70
CA LEU A 97 15.49 5.75 3.16
C LEU A 97 14.01 5.83 3.57
N THR A 98 13.18 6.44 2.75
CA THR A 98 11.72 6.51 2.92
C THR A 98 11.09 5.13 2.91
N ASP A 99 11.41 4.30 1.89
CA ASP A 99 10.96 2.91 1.83
C ASP A 99 11.40 2.14 3.08
N GLN A 100 12.65 2.35 3.55
CA GLN A 100 13.15 1.66 4.75
C GLN A 100 12.36 2.05 6.01
N LYS A 101 12.07 3.33 6.21
CA LYS A 101 11.25 3.79 7.34
C LYS A 101 9.82 3.27 7.25
N MET A 102 9.23 3.29 6.05
CA MET A 102 7.90 2.74 5.77
C MET A 102 7.83 1.26 6.15
N VAL A 103 8.78 0.50 5.66
CA VAL A 103 8.89 -0.93 5.94
C VAL A 103 9.09 -1.21 7.43
N MET A 104 9.93 -0.44 8.11
CA MET A 104 10.13 -0.59 9.56
C MET A 104 8.85 -0.35 10.36
N ALA A 105 8.07 0.68 10.00
CA ALA A 105 6.78 0.94 10.64
C ALA A 105 5.76 -0.18 10.35
N HIS A 106 5.72 -0.66 9.11
CA HIS A 106 4.89 -1.79 8.68
C HIS A 106 5.25 -3.06 9.46
N VAL A 107 6.53 -3.37 9.58
CA VAL A 107 7.05 -4.49 10.37
C VAL A 107 6.67 -4.37 11.85
N CYS A 108 6.71 -3.18 12.46
CA CYS A 108 6.23 -2.97 13.84
C CYS A 108 4.76 -3.37 13.98
N GLY A 109 3.90 -3.03 13.00
CA GLY A 109 2.50 -3.44 12.97
C GLY A 109 2.33 -4.95 12.86
N HIS A 110 3.07 -5.62 11.97
CA HIS A 110 3.04 -7.07 11.85
C HIS A 110 3.51 -7.77 13.13
N VAL A 111 4.62 -7.33 13.74
CA VAL A 111 5.17 -7.96 14.94
C VAL A 111 4.28 -7.71 16.17
N ASP A 112 3.63 -6.54 16.23
CA ASP A 112 2.59 -6.27 17.23
C ASP A 112 1.41 -7.24 17.06
N PHE A 113 0.98 -7.48 15.83
CA PHE A 113 -0.08 -8.44 15.53
C PHE A 113 0.35 -9.86 15.91
N PHE A 114 1.54 -10.31 15.51
CA PHE A 114 2.07 -11.64 15.88
C PHE A 114 2.14 -11.86 17.39
N LYS A 115 2.54 -10.83 18.15
CA LYS A 115 2.66 -10.93 19.61
C LYS A 115 1.31 -11.06 20.30
N ASN A 116 0.32 -10.31 19.84
CA ASN A 116 -0.91 -10.07 20.58
C ASN A 116 -2.13 -10.88 20.09
N ASN A 117 -2.14 -11.32 18.82
CA ASN A 117 -3.28 -12.06 18.31
C ASN A 117 -3.33 -13.50 18.84
N TYR A 118 -4.54 -13.94 19.24
CA TYR A 118 -4.80 -15.24 19.86
C TYR A 118 -4.32 -16.41 18.98
N PHE A 119 -4.52 -16.33 17.67
CA PHE A 119 -4.17 -17.41 16.73
C PHE A 119 -2.65 -17.56 16.53
N PHE A 120 -1.84 -16.57 16.88
CA PHE A 120 -0.39 -16.69 16.91
C PHE A 120 0.17 -17.20 18.25
N SER A 121 -0.65 -17.28 19.30
CA SER A 121 -0.19 -17.62 20.66
C SER A 121 0.43 -19.02 20.77
N LYS A 122 0.08 -19.93 19.88
CA LYS A 122 0.57 -21.33 19.85
C LYS A 122 1.65 -21.61 18.81
N THR A 123 2.03 -20.60 18.01
CA THR A 123 3.09 -20.78 17.01
C THR A 123 4.47 -20.96 17.64
N ASN A 124 5.32 -21.73 16.98
CA ASN A 124 6.72 -21.93 17.41
C ASN A 124 7.52 -20.65 17.20
N ARG A 125 7.82 -19.92 18.28
CA ARG A 125 8.60 -18.67 18.26
C ARG A 125 10.10 -18.87 17.96
N LYS A 126 10.57 -20.12 17.85
CA LYS A 126 11.95 -20.50 17.48
C LYS A 126 11.98 -21.20 16.13
N MET A 127 11.04 -20.89 15.24
CA MET A 127 10.92 -21.63 13.97
C MET A 127 12.13 -21.48 13.05
N ILE A 128 12.96 -20.43 13.18
CA ILE A 128 14.23 -20.32 12.47
C ILE A 128 15.13 -21.51 12.81
N ASP A 129 15.29 -21.83 14.08
CA ASP A 129 16.06 -23.01 14.53
C ASP A 129 15.36 -24.30 14.10
N GLY A 130 14.01 -24.31 14.13
CA GLY A 130 13.20 -25.43 13.63
C GLY A 130 13.48 -25.74 12.18
N MET A 131 13.41 -24.73 11.29
CA MET A 131 13.67 -24.88 9.85
C MET A 131 15.12 -25.35 9.57
N ALA A 132 16.09 -24.81 10.28
CA ALA A 132 17.48 -25.27 10.17
C ALA A 132 17.64 -26.75 10.58
N ASN A 133 16.94 -27.17 11.64
CA ASN A 133 16.90 -28.57 12.08
C ASN A 133 16.22 -29.46 11.04
N HIS A 134 15.06 -29.05 10.51
CA HIS A 134 14.35 -29.75 9.41
C HIS A 134 15.29 -29.94 8.21
N ALA A 135 15.98 -28.88 7.80
CA ALA A 135 16.95 -28.94 6.71
C ALA A 135 18.07 -29.96 6.99
N ALA A 136 18.60 -30.00 8.21
CA ALA A 136 19.64 -30.94 8.58
C ALA A 136 19.15 -32.41 8.63
N ARG A 137 17.91 -32.61 9.10
CA ARG A 137 17.25 -33.96 9.13
C ARG A 137 17.01 -34.47 7.71
N VAL A 138 16.41 -33.66 6.84
CA VAL A 138 16.13 -34.05 5.45
C VAL A 138 17.43 -34.32 4.68
N ARG A 139 18.47 -33.48 4.81
CA ARG A 139 19.77 -33.76 4.17
C ARG A 139 20.40 -35.07 4.63
N ARG A 140 20.24 -35.47 5.91
CA ARG A 140 20.66 -36.80 6.39
C ARG A 140 19.87 -37.94 5.75
N HIS A 141 18.58 -37.76 5.56
CA HIS A 141 17.75 -38.71 4.85
C HIS A 141 18.14 -38.84 3.38
N MET A 142 18.38 -37.73 2.68
CA MET A 142 18.86 -37.70 1.30
C MET A 142 20.23 -38.40 1.15
N ALA A 143 21.14 -38.16 2.10
CA ALA A 143 22.46 -38.85 2.08
C ALA A 143 22.36 -40.34 2.29
N ARG A 144 21.35 -40.84 3.00
CA ARG A 144 21.16 -42.28 3.30
C ARG A 144 20.29 -42.99 2.27
N TRP A 145 19.24 -42.35 1.78
CA TRP A 145 18.21 -42.99 0.94
C TRP A 145 18.22 -42.54 -0.51
N GLY A 146 19.05 -41.57 -0.85
CA GLY A 146 19.11 -40.94 -2.16
C GLY A 146 18.24 -39.66 -2.22
N GLN A 147 18.71 -38.68 -2.97
CA GLN A 147 18.03 -37.40 -3.10
C GLN A 147 16.65 -37.53 -3.75
N GLU A 148 16.58 -38.17 -4.91
CA GLU A 148 15.36 -38.38 -5.70
C GLU A 148 14.25 -39.06 -4.86
N THR A 149 14.60 -40.14 -4.16
CA THR A 149 13.66 -40.89 -3.32
C THR A 149 13.05 -40.02 -2.21
N VAL A 150 13.87 -39.16 -1.60
CA VAL A 150 13.39 -38.29 -0.52
C VAL A 150 12.61 -37.08 -1.06
N GLU A 151 13.01 -36.50 -2.20
CA GLU A 151 12.26 -35.43 -2.88
C GLU A 151 10.86 -35.92 -3.34
N ASP A 152 10.76 -37.07 -3.99
CA ASP A 152 9.48 -37.67 -4.40
C ASP A 152 8.54 -37.91 -3.20
N PHE A 153 9.13 -38.30 -2.07
CA PHE A 153 8.36 -38.49 -0.85
C PHE A 153 7.93 -37.15 -0.24
N ILE A 154 8.78 -36.11 -0.28
CA ILE A 154 8.42 -34.76 0.13
C ILE A 154 7.28 -34.20 -0.74
N ASP A 155 7.33 -34.40 -2.07
CA ASP A 155 6.25 -33.99 -2.98
C ASP A 155 4.92 -34.66 -2.60
N THR A 156 4.98 -35.97 -2.28
CA THR A 156 3.80 -36.68 -1.80
C THR A 156 3.24 -36.07 -0.51
N CYS A 157 4.08 -35.74 0.45
CA CYS A 157 3.67 -35.11 1.72
C CYS A 157 3.12 -33.69 1.52
N LEU A 158 3.77 -32.87 0.68
CA LEU A 158 3.35 -31.49 0.39
C LEU A 158 1.98 -31.44 -0.30
N SER A 159 1.64 -32.45 -1.12
CA SER A 159 0.31 -32.53 -1.73
C SER A 159 -0.84 -32.66 -0.71
N LEU A 160 -0.51 -33.02 0.53
CA LEU A 160 -1.44 -33.25 1.64
C LEU A 160 -1.31 -32.16 2.75
N GLU A 161 -0.41 -31.18 2.60
CA GLU A 161 -0.10 -30.18 3.65
C GLU A 161 -1.32 -29.41 4.17
N ASN A 162 -2.37 -29.26 3.33
CA ASN A 162 -3.61 -28.59 3.69
C ASN A 162 -4.58 -29.45 4.51
N LEU A 163 -4.31 -30.75 4.65
CA LEU A 163 -5.18 -31.71 5.37
C LEU A 163 -4.87 -31.75 6.87
N ILE A 164 -4.69 -30.59 7.48
CA ILE A 164 -4.51 -30.38 8.92
C ILE A 164 -5.78 -29.81 9.56
N ASP A 165 -5.82 -29.80 10.87
CA ASP A 165 -6.84 -29.07 11.65
C ASP A 165 -6.26 -27.83 12.31
N PRO A 166 -6.27 -26.66 11.64
CA PRO A 166 -5.67 -25.42 12.16
C PRO A 166 -6.18 -25.01 13.53
N MET A 167 -7.39 -25.46 13.90
CA MET A 167 -8.04 -25.14 15.18
C MET A 167 -7.65 -26.10 16.30
N SER A 168 -7.00 -27.22 16.01
CA SER A 168 -6.71 -28.28 16.99
C SER A 168 -5.87 -27.80 18.20
N ALA A 169 -4.98 -26.85 17.98
CA ALA A 169 -4.12 -26.26 19.03
C ALA A 169 -4.90 -25.41 20.03
N TYR A 170 -6.09 -24.91 19.69
CA TYR A 170 -6.93 -24.02 20.48
C TYR A 170 -8.12 -24.70 21.14
N ILE A 171 -8.44 -25.93 20.71
CA ILE A 171 -9.54 -26.71 21.26
C ILE A 171 -9.02 -27.56 22.43
N GLN A 172 -9.47 -27.26 23.64
CA GLN A 172 -9.23 -28.12 24.79
C GLN A 172 -10.15 -29.33 24.71
N ARG A 173 -9.59 -30.46 24.24
CA ARG A 173 -10.31 -31.73 24.30
C ARG A 173 -10.16 -32.30 25.69
N THR A 174 -11.25 -32.32 26.46
CA THR A 174 -11.29 -33.03 27.74
C THR A 174 -11.01 -34.51 27.47
N PRO A 175 -9.99 -35.14 28.09
CA PRO A 175 -9.80 -36.57 27.96
C PRO A 175 -11.10 -37.25 28.40
N LYS A 176 -11.72 -38.07 27.53
CA LYS A 176 -12.81 -38.92 27.99
C LYS A 176 -12.29 -39.76 29.16
N PRO A 177 -12.99 -39.86 30.25
CA PRO A 177 -12.62 -40.79 31.31
C PRO A 177 -12.48 -42.17 30.64
N LYS A 178 -11.33 -42.83 30.88
CA LYS A 178 -11.15 -44.22 30.43
C LYS A 178 -12.40 -44.98 30.77
N ALA A 179 -13.09 -45.54 29.78
CA ALA A 179 -14.28 -46.33 29.97
C ALA A 179 -14.02 -47.31 31.12
N ALA A 180 -14.70 -47.16 32.23
CA ALA A 180 -14.76 -48.18 33.24
C ALA A 180 -15.30 -49.46 32.55
N LEU A 181 -14.70 -50.58 32.89
CA LEU A 181 -15.15 -51.89 32.44
C LEU A 181 -16.70 -51.95 32.56
N PRO A 182 -17.41 -52.65 31.66
CA PRO A 182 -18.85 -52.65 31.58
C PRO A 182 -19.41 -53.44 32.71
N ASP A 183 -19.61 -52.80 33.88
CA ASP A 183 -20.52 -53.26 34.90
C ASP A 183 -21.14 -52.05 35.57
N GLU A 184 -22.40 -52.03 35.53
CA GLU A 184 -23.40 -51.13 36.17
C GLU A 184 -24.04 -50.11 35.23
N LEU A 185 -25.27 -50.45 34.92
CA LEU A 185 -26.31 -49.69 34.28
C LEU A 185 -26.40 -48.26 34.79
N ALA A 186 -25.82 -47.32 34.04
CA ALA A 186 -26.22 -45.93 34.10
C ALA A 186 -27.33 -45.73 33.07
N ASP A 187 -28.48 -45.26 33.50
CA ASP A 187 -29.59 -44.84 32.64
C ASP A 187 -29.11 -43.75 31.68
N ASP A 188 -28.77 -44.14 30.47
CA ASP A 188 -28.26 -43.27 29.43
C ASP A 188 -29.44 -42.55 28.74
N GLU A 189 -29.57 -41.27 28.93
CA GLU A 189 -30.52 -40.40 28.19
C GLU A 189 -30.34 -40.46 26.66
N SER A 190 -29.24 -41.07 26.16
CA SER A 190 -28.91 -41.20 24.75
C SER A 190 -29.87 -42.13 23.97
N GLY A 191 -30.62 -42.95 24.66
CA GLY A 191 -31.59 -43.89 24.07
C GLY A 191 -32.95 -43.29 23.65
N ARG A 192 -33.23 -42.06 23.98
CA ARG A 192 -34.52 -41.43 23.62
C ARG A 192 -34.53 -41.04 22.14
N VAL A 193 -35.36 -41.70 21.34
CA VAL A 193 -35.71 -41.28 19.98
C VAL A 193 -36.46 -39.94 20.05
N GLY A 194 -36.02 -38.94 19.34
CA GLY A 194 -36.69 -37.64 19.27
C GLY A 194 -38.13 -37.82 18.71
N ARG A 195 -39.12 -37.58 19.57
CA ARG A 195 -40.51 -37.53 19.11
C ARG A 195 -40.81 -36.16 18.50
N LEU A 196 -41.46 -36.11 17.35
CA LEU A 196 -42.00 -34.88 16.80
C LEU A 196 -43.06 -34.30 17.77
N ARG A 197 -42.99 -32.99 18.02
CA ARG A 197 -43.94 -32.31 18.94
C ARG A 197 -45.36 -32.47 18.38
N SER A 198 -46.21 -33.17 19.13
CA SER A 198 -47.61 -33.40 18.80
C SER A 198 -48.53 -33.06 19.97
N LYS A 199 -49.79 -32.73 19.67
CA LYS A 199 -50.83 -32.72 20.72
C LYS A 199 -51.19 -34.14 21.10
N GLY A 200 -51.49 -34.44 22.39
CA GLY A 200 -51.63 -35.77 22.89
C GLY A 200 -52.59 -36.68 22.11
N TYR A 201 -53.68 -36.12 21.54
CA TYR A 201 -54.62 -36.86 20.70
C TYR A 201 -54.15 -37.18 19.28
N MET A 202 -53.04 -36.55 18.82
CA MET A 202 -52.47 -36.81 17.50
C MET A 202 -51.12 -37.54 17.57
N ASP A 203 -50.65 -37.86 18.76
CA ASP A 203 -49.32 -38.40 18.95
C ASP A 203 -49.14 -39.77 18.24
N SER A 204 -50.11 -40.62 18.32
CA SER A 204 -50.14 -41.92 17.65
C SER A 204 -50.15 -41.85 16.13
N PHE A 205 -50.58 -40.69 15.57
CA PHE A 205 -50.60 -40.44 14.15
C PHE A 205 -49.31 -39.79 13.64
N ILE A 206 -48.75 -38.86 14.44
CA ILE A 206 -47.54 -38.13 14.08
C ILE A 206 -46.29 -38.92 14.44
N ASN A 207 -46.32 -39.69 15.49
CA ASN A 207 -45.27 -40.61 15.96
C ASN A 207 -45.74 -42.06 15.96
N PRO A 208 -46.05 -42.70 14.80
CA PRO A 208 -46.51 -44.07 14.78
C PRO A 208 -45.49 -45.00 15.45
N PRO A 209 -45.93 -46.06 16.15
CA PRO A 209 -45.00 -47.01 16.77
C PRO A 209 -43.97 -47.58 15.81
N GLU A 210 -44.37 -47.89 14.57
CA GLU A 210 -43.50 -48.38 13.51
C GLU A 210 -42.37 -47.42 13.15
N TYR A 211 -42.65 -46.09 13.15
CA TYR A 211 -41.66 -45.05 12.89
C TYR A 211 -40.65 -44.95 14.05
N ILE A 212 -41.14 -45.04 15.27
CA ILE A 212 -40.27 -44.98 16.46
C ILE A 212 -39.40 -46.22 16.55
N GLU A 213 -39.92 -47.41 16.24
CA GLU A 213 -39.14 -48.66 16.19
C GLU A 213 -38.10 -48.63 15.07
N ALA A 214 -38.46 -48.12 13.89
CA ALA A 214 -37.51 -47.96 12.77
C ALA A 214 -36.37 -46.98 13.12
N GLN A 215 -36.70 -45.85 13.80
CA GLN A 215 -35.70 -44.89 14.28
C GLN A 215 -34.81 -45.48 15.39
N LYS A 216 -35.38 -46.29 16.29
CA LYS A 216 -34.63 -47.02 17.32
C LYS A 216 -33.63 -48.00 16.65
N LYS A 217 -34.12 -48.81 15.73
CA LYS A 217 -33.31 -49.77 15.02
C LYS A 217 -32.20 -49.12 14.23
N LYS A 218 -32.50 -47.98 13.56
CA LYS A 218 -31.51 -47.16 12.84
C LYS A 218 -30.46 -46.62 13.79
N LYS A 219 -30.83 -46.02 14.96
CA LYS A 219 -29.90 -45.58 15.99
C LYS A 219 -29.05 -46.70 16.57
N GLU A 220 -29.61 -47.86 16.83
CA GLU A 220 -28.85 -49.02 17.29
C GLU A 220 -27.87 -49.55 16.26
N GLU A 221 -28.25 -49.57 14.98
CA GLU A 221 -27.33 -49.92 13.90
C GLU A 221 -26.23 -48.87 13.70
N GLU A 222 -26.58 -47.58 13.81
CA GLU A 222 -25.61 -46.49 13.79
C GLU A 222 -24.66 -46.53 15.00
N ALA A 223 -25.14 -46.83 16.20
CA ALA A 223 -24.32 -47.02 17.39
C ALA A 223 -23.41 -48.24 17.27
N LYS A 224 -23.90 -49.38 16.73
CA LYS A 224 -23.08 -50.55 16.45
C LYS A 224 -22.03 -50.28 15.37
N ARG A 225 -22.36 -49.48 14.35
CA ARG A 225 -21.37 -49.02 13.33
C ARG A 225 -20.34 -48.08 13.90
N ALA A 226 -20.76 -47.10 14.77
CA ALA A 226 -19.86 -46.17 15.43
C ALA A 226 -18.86 -46.90 16.35
N HIS A 227 -19.28 -47.91 17.09
CA HIS A 227 -18.40 -48.73 17.93
C HIS A 227 -17.36 -49.57 17.16
N ARG A 228 -17.55 -49.75 15.85
CA ARG A 228 -16.61 -50.50 14.97
C ARG A 228 -15.70 -49.56 14.16
N ARG A 229 -15.94 -48.24 14.18
CA ARG A 229 -15.15 -47.26 13.45
C ARG A 229 -13.86 -46.94 14.19
N PHE A 230 -12.79 -46.76 13.45
CA PHE A 230 -11.51 -46.30 13.93
C PHE A 230 -11.02 -45.14 13.05
N PRO A 231 -10.94 -43.89 13.56
CA PRO A 231 -11.19 -43.46 14.95
C PRO A 231 -12.68 -43.40 15.31
N GLU A 232 -13.01 -43.47 16.60
CA GLU A 232 -14.41 -43.42 17.08
C GLU A 232 -15.19 -42.16 16.62
N GLN A 233 -14.48 -41.05 16.40
CA GLN A 233 -15.02 -39.82 15.84
C GLN A 233 -14.18 -39.41 14.62
N PRO A 234 -14.81 -38.82 13.58
CA PRO A 234 -14.09 -38.34 12.43
C PRO A 234 -12.96 -37.38 12.83
N ARG A 235 -11.78 -37.56 12.24
CA ARG A 235 -10.58 -36.77 12.57
C ARG A 235 -10.22 -35.86 11.42
N ARG A 236 -10.15 -34.55 11.70
CA ARG A 236 -9.85 -33.54 10.66
C ARG A 236 -8.37 -33.50 10.31
N ASP A 237 -7.48 -33.72 11.29
CA ASP A 237 -6.03 -33.76 11.05
C ASP A 237 -5.63 -35.09 10.42
N VAL A 238 -5.72 -35.14 9.09
CA VAL A 238 -5.38 -36.32 8.30
C VAL A 238 -3.89 -36.65 8.40
N LEU A 239 -3.02 -35.61 8.38
CA LEU A 239 -1.57 -35.82 8.49
C LEU A 239 -1.20 -36.46 9.83
N ALA A 240 -1.78 -35.97 10.94
CA ALA A 240 -1.55 -36.62 12.24
C ALA A 240 -2.03 -38.06 12.28
N PHE A 241 -3.19 -38.35 11.66
CA PHE A 241 -3.68 -39.71 11.57
C PHE A 241 -2.74 -40.63 10.78
N LEU A 242 -2.20 -40.16 9.64
CA LEU A 242 -1.22 -40.89 8.84
C LEU A 242 0.11 -41.11 9.58
N ILE A 243 0.61 -40.14 10.28
CA ILE A 243 1.82 -40.24 11.12
C ILE A 243 1.67 -41.30 12.19
N GLU A 244 0.50 -41.39 12.83
CA GLU A 244 0.22 -42.32 13.91
C GLU A 244 -0.04 -43.74 13.43
N HIS A 245 -0.65 -43.92 12.25
CA HIS A 245 -1.26 -45.21 11.87
C HIS A 245 -0.82 -45.74 10.50
N ALA A 246 -0.25 -44.93 9.62
CA ALA A 246 0.25 -45.41 8.35
C ALA A 246 1.54 -46.26 8.52
N PRO A 247 1.76 -47.29 7.70
CA PRO A 247 2.93 -48.17 7.78
C PRO A 247 4.17 -47.52 7.15
N LEU A 248 4.57 -46.38 7.69
CA LEU A 248 5.70 -45.56 7.24
C LEU A 248 7.00 -46.03 7.91
N ASP A 249 8.07 -46.00 7.14
CA ASP A 249 9.43 -46.10 7.68
C ASP A 249 9.74 -44.89 8.60
N ASN A 250 10.71 -45.03 9.49
CA ASN A 250 11.06 -43.96 10.45
C ASN A 250 11.46 -42.67 9.75
N TRP A 251 12.17 -42.69 8.65
CA TRP A 251 12.56 -41.51 7.90
C TRP A 251 11.36 -40.88 7.16
N GLN A 252 10.43 -41.69 6.68
CA GLN A 252 9.19 -41.20 6.05
C GLN A 252 8.29 -40.51 7.04
N ARG A 253 8.13 -41.12 8.24
CA ARG A 253 7.39 -40.49 9.35
C ARG A 253 8.01 -39.17 9.77
N ASP A 254 9.34 -39.12 9.84
CA ASP A 254 10.11 -37.92 10.19
C ASP A 254 9.87 -36.78 9.17
N VAL A 255 9.87 -37.10 7.88
CA VAL A 255 9.57 -36.11 6.82
C VAL A 255 8.11 -35.62 6.88
N LEU A 256 7.16 -36.53 7.10
CA LEU A 256 5.74 -36.18 7.21
C LEU A 256 5.46 -35.29 8.45
N GLU A 257 6.16 -35.55 9.57
CA GLU A 257 6.13 -34.69 10.78
C GLU A 257 6.69 -33.30 10.49
N ILE A 258 7.79 -33.17 9.73
CA ILE A 258 8.36 -31.90 9.31
C ILE A 258 7.32 -31.10 8.50
N VAL A 259 6.71 -31.71 7.47
CA VAL A 259 5.71 -31.04 6.64
C VAL A 259 4.51 -30.57 7.48
N ARG A 260 4.03 -31.42 8.40
CA ARG A 260 2.94 -31.08 9.30
C ARG A 260 3.30 -29.90 10.25
N ASP A 261 4.50 -29.92 10.81
CA ASP A 261 4.98 -28.87 11.74
C ASP A 261 5.07 -27.50 11.01
N GLU A 262 5.59 -27.51 9.79
CA GLU A 262 5.63 -26.32 8.92
C GLU A 262 4.21 -25.83 8.55
N ALA A 263 3.29 -26.73 8.20
CA ALA A 263 1.90 -26.38 7.89
C ALA A 263 1.20 -25.69 9.07
N TYR A 264 1.43 -26.17 10.31
CA TYR A 264 0.88 -25.52 11.51
C TYR A 264 1.53 -24.18 11.84
N TYR A 265 2.79 -23.98 11.50
CA TYR A 265 3.46 -22.67 11.66
C TYR A 265 2.85 -21.62 10.73
N PHE A 266 2.57 -21.96 9.46
CA PHE A 266 2.00 -21.03 8.49
C PHE A 266 0.48 -20.86 8.59
N ALA A 267 -0.22 -21.75 9.27
CA ALA A 267 -1.68 -21.71 9.36
C ALA A 267 -2.24 -20.37 9.94
N PRO A 268 -1.73 -19.82 11.05
CA PRO A 268 -2.22 -18.54 11.59
C PRO A 268 -2.00 -17.35 10.66
N GLN A 269 -0.90 -17.30 9.92
CA GLN A 269 -0.63 -16.25 8.93
C GLN A 269 -1.71 -16.25 7.84
N ALA A 270 -2.08 -17.41 7.35
CA ALA A 270 -3.10 -17.54 6.33
C ALA A 270 -4.54 -17.31 6.86
N MET A 271 -4.79 -17.57 8.15
CA MET A 271 -6.10 -17.34 8.80
C MET A 271 -6.36 -15.88 9.20
N THR A 272 -5.35 -15.03 9.17
CA THR A 272 -5.39 -13.65 9.63
C THR A 272 -4.80 -12.67 8.62
N LYS A 273 -4.71 -13.05 7.36
CA LYS A 273 -4.03 -12.24 6.34
C LYS A 273 -4.69 -10.87 6.15
N ILE A 274 -6.02 -10.82 6.08
CA ILE A 274 -6.79 -9.58 5.92
C ILE A 274 -6.55 -8.64 7.12
N MET A 275 -6.65 -9.18 8.33
CA MET A 275 -6.44 -8.40 9.54
C MET A 275 -5.00 -7.93 9.70
N ASN A 276 -4.03 -8.80 9.45
CA ASN A 276 -2.61 -8.51 9.62
C ASN A 276 -2.13 -7.44 8.64
N GLU A 277 -2.51 -7.56 7.37
CA GLU A 277 -2.20 -6.57 6.33
C GLU A 277 -2.97 -5.27 6.55
N GLY A 278 -4.26 -5.34 6.90
CA GLY A 278 -5.09 -4.18 7.19
C GLY A 278 -4.65 -3.38 8.40
N TRP A 279 -3.95 -3.99 9.35
CA TRP A 279 -3.36 -3.31 10.50
C TRP A 279 -2.24 -2.36 10.13
N ALA A 280 -1.67 -2.44 8.93
CA ALA A 280 -0.42 -1.81 8.49
C ALA A 280 -0.42 -0.67 7.40
N CYS A 281 -1.45 -0.22 6.62
CA CYS A 281 -1.33 0.69 5.41
C CYS A 281 -2.10 2.04 5.24
N LEU A 282 -1.64 3.14 4.46
CA LEU A 282 -2.38 4.28 3.81
C LEU A 282 -1.66 5.47 3.09
N VAL A 283 -2.33 6.36 2.23
CA VAL A 283 -1.84 7.36 1.19
C VAL A 283 -2.56 8.73 1.00
N SER A 284 -2.21 9.60 0.06
CA SER A 284 -1.70 10.91 -0.05
C SER A 284 -1.98 11.88 -1.18
N THR A 285 -2.53 12.74 -1.82
CA THR A 285 -2.12 13.75 -2.85
C THR A 285 -2.91 15.05 -3.02
N SER A 286 -3.85 15.47 -2.18
CA SER A 286 -4.63 16.72 -2.33
C SER A 286 -3.88 17.95 -1.81
N ILE A 287 -3.99 19.11 -2.51
CA ILE A 287 -3.32 20.37 -2.14
C ILE A 287 -4.24 21.25 -1.27
N VAL A 288 -3.75 21.67 -0.11
CA VAL A 288 -4.48 22.48 0.88
C VAL A 288 -3.80 23.84 1.08
N PHE A 289 -4.59 24.89 1.32
CA PHE A 289 -4.09 26.21 1.71
C PHE A 289 -3.89 26.30 3.22
N THR A 290 -2.67 26.59 3.63
CA THR A 290 -2.26 26.66 5.04
C THR A 290 -1.51 27.93 5.34
N GLU A 291 -1.33 28.23 6.63
CA GLU A 291 -0.48 29.35 7.10
C GLU A 291 1.00 29.20 6.68
N GLN A 292 1.42 28.00 6.24
CA GLN A 292 2.76 27.69 5.74
C GLN A 292 2.83 27.56 4.21
N GLY A 293 1.81 28.02 3.51
CA GLY A 293 1.70 28.03 2.06
C GLY A 293 0.80 26.91 1.52
N MET A 294 0.95 26.67 0.22
CA MET A 294 0.27 25.57 -0.44
C MET A 294 1.00 24.26 -0.13
N LEU A 295 0.36 23.42 0.65
CA LEU A 295 0.84 22.09 0.98
C LEU A 295 -0.03 21.03 0.29
N THR A 296 0.57 19.93 -0.10
CA THR A 296 -0.27 18.76 -0.39
C THR A 296 -0.95 18.30 0.90
N MET A 297 -2.11 17.67 0.83
CA MET A 297 -2.71 17.07 2.03
C MET A 297 -1.72 16.14 2.72
N GLN A 298 -0.89 15.49 1.92
CA GLN A 298 0.24 14.72 2.37
C GLN A 298 1.20 15.54 3.23
N ASP A 299 1.73 16.65 2.72
CA ASP A 299 2.66 17.51 3.47
C ASP A 299 2.04 18.07 4.76
N LEU A 300 0.75 18.42 4.70
CA LEU A 300 0.01 18.97 5.84
C LEU A 300 -0.15 17.92 6.94
N VAL A 301 -0.60 16.74 6.56
CA VAL A 301 -0.90 15.63 7.48
C VAL A 301 0.38 15.01 8.04
N GLN A 302 1.47 14.98 7.27
CA GLN A 302 2.69 14.26 7.61
C GLN A 302 3.73 15.06 8.39
N ASN A 303 3.73 16.40 8.26
CA ASN A 303 4.81 17.21 8.83
C ASN A 303 4.38 18.06 10.04
N GLU A 304 3.11 17.93 10.50
CA GLU A 304 2.52 18.92 11.42
C GLU A 304 2.89 20.37 11.02
N ALA A 305 3.16 20.54 9.71
CA ALA A 305 3.82 21.72 9.17
C ALA A 305 2.96 22.97 9.29
N ALA A 306 1.64 22.81 9.48
CA ALA A 306 0.73 23.92 9.69
C ALA A 306 -0.29 23.55 10.76
N GLN A 307 -0.51 24.46 11.70
CA GLN A 307 -1.55 24.29 12.73
C GLN A 307 -2.90 24.87 12.29
N HIS A 308 -2.94 25.64 11.21
CA HIS A 308 -4.14 26.28 10.69
C HIS A 308 -4.29 26.07 9.18
N VAL A 309 -5.51 25.85 8.77
CA VAL A 309 -5.92 25.72 7.36
C VAL A 309 -7.05 26.68 7.05
N PHE A 310 -7.21 27.02 5.77
CA PHE A 310 -8.34 27.81 5.30
C PHE A 310 -9.58 26.92 5.13
N ASP A 311 -10.69 27.28 5.76
CA ASP A 311 -11.94 26.53 5.73
C ASP A 311 -12.91 26.98 4.62
N GLY A 312 -12.49 27.93 3.81
CA GLY A 312 -13.29 28.58 2.76
C GLY A 312 -13.75 29.99 3.11
N ASP A 313 -13.70 30.39 4.39
CA ASP A 313 -14.07 31.73 4.88
C ASP A 313 -13.03 32.29 5.88
N THR A 314 -12.48 31.46 6.75
CA THR A 314 -11.55 31.85 7.82
C THR A 314 -10.43 30.81 8.01
N GLN A 315 -9.40 31.17 8.76
CA GLN A 315 -8.40 30.23 9.22
C GLN A 315 -8.92 29.48 10.44
N GLN A 316 -8.80 28.14 10.41
CA GLN A 316 -9.21 27.25 11.48
C GLN A 316 -8.07 26.34 11.89
N ARG A 317 -8.03 25.99 13.18
CA ARG A 317 -7.01 25.09 13.70
C ARG A 317 -7.27 23.66 13.26
N VAL A 318 -6.22 22.96 12.87
CA VAL A 318 -6.20 21.50 12.64
C VAL A 318 -5.92 20.84 13.98
N TYR A 319 -6.83 19.97 14.45
CA TYR A 319 -6.66 19.26 15.72
C TYR A 319 -6.46 17.77 15.56
N ASP A 320 -6.76 17.22 14.38
CA ASP A 320 -6.55 15.82 14.05
C ASP A 320 -6.31 15.67 12.53
N GLN A 321 -5.60 14.63 12.12
CA GLN A 321 -5.17 14.45 10.74
C GLN A 321 -5.28 12.99 10.36
N ASN A 322 -5.59 12.72 9.09
CA ASN A 322 -6.09 11.40 8.72
C ASN A 322 -5.86 11.02 7.25
N ILE A 323 -5.68 9.71 6.94
CA ILE A 323 -5.42 9.23 5.57
C ILE A 323 -6.19 7.93 5.27
N ILE A 324 -6.80 7.81 4.07
CA ILE A 324 -7.49 6.62 3.55
C ILE A 324 -6.89 6.21 2.21
N VAL A 325 -6.42 4.98 2.09
CA VAL A 325 -5.69 4.48 0.91
C VAL A 325 -6.56 3.68 -0.03
N ASP A 326 -6.20 3.76 -1.34
CA ASP A 326 -6.88 3.08 -2.45
C ASP A 326 -8.41 3.05 -2.29
N HIS A 327 -8.94 4.18 -1.83
CA HIS A 327 -10.40 4.36 -1.72
C HIS A 327 -10.98 4.48 -3.13
N PRO A 328 -12.18 3.97 -3.39
CA PRO A 328 -12.92 4.36 -4.59
C PRO A 328 -13.01 5.87 -4.64
N THR A 329 -12.39 6.47 -5.64
CA THR A 329 -12.40 7.91 -5.83
C THR A 329 -13.35 8.31 -6.93
N VAL A 330 -13.84 9.52 -6.83
CA VAL A 330 -14.49 10.21 -7.94
C VAL A 330 -13.64 11.44 -8.22
N LYS A 331 -13.12 11.51 -9.43
CA LYS A 331 -12.48 12.70 -9.96
C LYS A 331 -13.50 13.58 -10.60
N VAL A 332 -13.72 14.71 -10.01
CA VAL A 332 -14.66 15.72 -10.47
C VAL A 332 -13.91 16.78 -11.25
N GLY A 333 -14.21 16.91 -12.52
CA GLY A 333 -13.70 17.99 -13.37
C GLY A 333 -14.77 19.05 -13.57
N THR A 334 -14.39 20.33 -13.51
CA THR A 334 -15.30 21.45 -13.62
C THR A 334 -15.06 22.27 -14.87
N ARG A 335 -16.01 23.13 -15.23
CA ARG A 335 -15.97 23.97 -16.47
C ARG A 335 -14.78 24.93 -16.51
N ARG A 336 -14.28 25.40 -15.34
CA ARG A 336 -13.06 26.22 -15.25
C ARG A 336 -11.78 25.39 -15.30
N GLY A 337 -11.89 24.06 -15.29
CA GLY A 337 -10.77 23.13 -15.29
C GLY A 337 -10.16 22.90 -13.94
N LEU A 338 -10.82 23.31 -12.86
CA LEU A 338 -10.49 22.82 -11.51
C LEU A 338 -10.85 21.34 -11.44
N ALA A 339 -10.05 20.58 -10.73
CA ALA A 339 -10.30 19.18 -10.50
C ALA A 339 -10.04 18.84 -9.04
N ILE A 340 -10.92 18.02 -8.48
CA ILE A 340 -10.69 17.37 -7.21
C ILE A 340 -10.88 15.88 -7.39
N GLU A 341 -10.00 15.12 -6.82
CA GLU A 341 -10.16 13.68 -6.68
C GLU A 341 -10.20 13.35 -5.19
N GLY A 342 -11.29 12.77 -4.76
CA GLY A 342 -11.52 12.41 -3.37
C GLY A 342 -12.23 11.08 -3.27
N SER A 343 -12.35 10.54 -2.06
CA SER A 343 -13.13 9.34 -1.82
C SER A 343 -14.55 9.51 -2.40
N ASN A 344 -15.13 8.45 -2.90
CA ASN A 344 -16.47 8.50 -3.47
C ASN A 344 -17.52 9.07 -2.50
N ASN A 345 -17.36 8.81 -1.21
CA ASN A 345 -18.20 9.34 -0.13
C ASN A 345 -17.75 10.72 0.38
N HIS A 346 -16.65 11.27 -0.14
CA HIS A 346 -16.16 12.59 0.21
C HIS A 346 -17.18 13.66 -0.12
N ARG A 347 -17.36 14.63 0.77
CA ARG A 347 -18.38 15.64 0.63
C ARG A 347 -17.79 16.98 0.23
N VAL A 348 -18.41 17.61 -0.77
CA VAL A 348 -18.11 18.97 -1.21
C VAL A 348 -19.33 19.86 -1.04
N LEU A 349 -19.10 21.12 -0.76
CA LEU A 349 -20.14 22.13 -0.57
C LEU A 349 -20.66 22.61 -1.92
N LEU A 350 -21.99 22.63 -2.10
CA LEU A 350 -22.60 23.14 -3.32
C LEU A 350 -22.60 24.68 -3.36
N ALA A 351 -22.96 25.26 -4.51
CA ALA A 351 -22.99 26.71 -4.77
C ALA A 351 -23.93 27.49 -3.84
N ASP A 352 -24.93 26.85 -3.26
CA ASP A 352 -25.82 27.44 -2.24
C ASP A 352 -25.13 27.68 -0.88
N ARG A 353 -23.89 27.17 -0.72
CA ARG A 353 -23.07 27.26 0.52
C ARG A 353 -23.72 26.69 1.77
N THR A 354 -24.71 25.82 1.61
CA THR A 354 -25.42 25.16 2.72
C THR A 354 -25.55 23.65 2.53
N THR A 355 -25.65 23.20 1.29
CA THR A 355 -25.87 21.78 0.96
C THR A 355 -24.55 21.06 0.72
N TRP A 356 -24.30 19.98 1.49
CA TRP A 356 -23.19 19.06 1.29
C TRP A 356 -23.63 17.92 0.40
N LYS A 357 -22.86 17.62 -0.64
CA LYS A 357 -23.14 16.49 -1.55
C LYS A 357 -21.88 15.63 -1.69
N ARG A 358 -22.06 14.30 -1.68
CA ARG A 358 -20.96 13.35 -1.88
C ARG A 358 -20.48 13.39 -3.33
N LEU A 359 -19.19 13.08 -3.57
CA LEU A 359 -18.64 13.07 -4.92
C LEU A 359 -19.34 12.05 -5.83
N ASP A 360 -19.75 10.88 -5.29
CA ASP A 360 -20.49 9.86 -6.06
C ASP A 360 -21.99 10.18 -6.28
N GLU A 361 -22.52 11.17 -5.58
CA GLU A 361 -23.89 11.68 -5.78
C GLU A 361 -23.95 12.85 -6.75
N LEU A 362 -22.80 13.47 -7.08
CA LEU A 362 -22.74 14.56 -8.03
C LEU A 362 -23.16 14.10 -9.43
N VAL A 363 -23.77 14.99 -10.17
CA VAL A 363 -24.11 14.80 -11.59
C VAL A 363 -23.56 15.95 -12.42
N VAL A 364 -23.31 15.69 -13.69
CA VAL A 364 -22.93 16.75 -14.65
C VAL A 364 -24.01 17.82 -14.68
N GLY A 365 -23.60 19.08 -14.47
CA GLY A 365 -24.49 20.23 -14.33
C GLY A 365 -24.66 20.73 -12.89
N ASP A 366 -24.28 19.93 -11.86
CA ASP A 366 -24.23 20.43 -10.48
C ASP A 366 -23.23 21.60 -10.37
N ARG A 367 -23.50 22.52 -9.45
CA ARG A 367 -22.61 23.64 -9.20
C ARG A 367 -22.00 23.52 -7.80
N ILE A 368 -20.66 23.49 -7.74
CA ILE A 368 -19.89 23.34 -6.51
C ILE A 368 -19.35 24.71 -6.11
N ALA A 369 -19.33 25.03 -4.80
CA ALA A 369 -18.73 26.23 -4.27
C ALA A 369 -17.20 26.19 -4.48
N VAL A 370 -16.66 27.25 -5.08
CA VAL A 370 -15.22 27.46 -5.25
C VAL A 370 -14.71 28.33 -4.09
N SER A 371 -13.63 27.89 -3.49
CA SER A 371 -12.92 28.61 -2.42
C SER A 371 -11.70 29.31 -2.98
N GLY A 372 -11.58 30.60 -2.71
CA GLY A 372 -10.43 31.40 -3.11
C GLY A 372 -10.43 32.77 -2.47
N GLY A 373 -9.34 33.52 -2.65
CA GLY A 373 -9.16 34.83 -2.04
C GLY A 373 -8.85 34.79 -0.55
N GLY A 374 -8.42 33.64 -0.04
CA GLY A 374 -7.99 33.49 1.35
C GLY A 374 -6.78 34.34 1.70
N ASP A 375 -5.98 34.69 0.70
CA ASP A 375 -4.76 35.50 0.84
C ASP A 375 -3.82 35.01 1.96
N ILE A 376 -3.70 33.67 2.04
CA ILE A 376 -2.96 32.99 3.10
C ILE A 376 -1.58 32.67 2.61
N TRP A 377 -0.58 33.24 3.27
CA TRP A 377 0.81 33.11 2.91
C TRP A 377 1.69 32.90 4.15
N PRO A 378 2.78 32.14 4.03
CA PRO A 378 3.79 32.07 5.07
C PRO A 378 4.34 33.45 5.42
N THR A 379 4.67 33.66 6.69
CA THR A 379 5.31 34.89 7.17
C THR A 379 6.82 34.81 7.13
N GLU A 380 7.40 33.62 7.19
CA GLU A 380 8.83 33.36 7.22
C GLU A 380 9.35 32.94 5.85
N MET A 381 10.53 33.45 5.45
CA MET A 381 11.22 33.03 4.25
C MET A 381 11.86 31.65 4.44
N GLN A 382 11.77 30.78 3.43
CA GLN A 382 12.40 29.47 3.44
C GLN A 382 13.92 29.62 3.46
N ARG A 383 14.59 28.91 4.37
CA ARG A 383 16.05 28.92 4.49
C ARG A 383 16.68 27.93 3.51
N ILE A 384 17.80 28.33 2.91
CA ILE A 384 18.57 27.47 2.02
C ILE A 384 19.63 26.75 2.84
N HIS A 385 19.44 25.45 3.03
CA HIS A 385 20.33 24.54 3.73
C HIS A 385 20.86 23.45 2.78
N TRP A 386 21.56 23.87 1.72
CA TRP A 386 22.20 22.93 0.83
C TRP A 386 23.68 22.83 1.17
N ILE A 387 24.14 21.61 1.46
CA ILE A 387 25.56 21.31 1.66
C ILE A 387 26.11 20.90 0.32
N GLU A 388 27.02 21.70 -0.22
CA GLU A 388 27.67 21.36 -1.47
C GLU A 388 28.42 20.03 -1.34
N PRO A 389 28.05 18.98 -2.13
CA PRO A 389 28.73 17.71 -2.05
C PRO A 389 30.19 17.87 -2.43
N TYR A 390 31.12 17.47 -1.55
CA TYR A 390 32.54 17.47 -1.85
C TYR A 390 32.79 16.52 -3.02
N ARG A 391 33.25 17.08 -4.13
CA ARG A 391 33.56 16.29 -5.33
C ARG A 391 35.07 16.13 -5.48
N THR A 392 35.58 14.96 -5.15
CA THR A 392 36.98 14.57 -5.37
C THR A 392 37.40 14.82 -6.81
N THR A 393 38.44 15.59 -7.02
CA THR A 393 38.97 15.83 -8.36
C THR A 393 40.03 14.78 -8.70
N ILE A 394 40.27 14.59 -10.02
CA ILE A 394 41.39 13.76 -10.49
C ILE A 394 42.73 14.27 -9.93
N GLN A 395 42.83 15.60 -9.69
CA GLN A 395 44.01 16.22 -9.09
C GLN A 395 44.18 15.79 -7.63
N ASP A 396 43.11 15.70 -6.84
CA ASP A 396 43.18 15.29 -5.44
C ASP A 396 43.64 13.82 -5.33
N VAL A 397 43.06 12.93 -6.13
CA VAL A 397 43.49 11.51 -6.22
C VAL A 397 44.98 11.42 -6.73
N ALA A 398 45.36 12.23 -7.69
CA ALA A 398 46.72 12.25 -8.21
C ALA A 398 47.74 12.67 -7.13
N VAL A 399 47.38 13.68 -6.34
CA VAL A 399 48.22 14.13 -5.21
C VAL A 399 48.31 13.04 -4.14
N ALA A 400 47.17 12.45 -3.72
CA ALA A 400 47.13 11.40 -2.71
C ALA A 400 47.88 10.12 -3.13
N ALA A 401 47.75 9.73 -4.40
CA ALA A 401 48.47 8.58 -4.95
C ALA A 401 49.93 8.92 -5.43
N SER A 402 50.37 10.18 -5.26
CA SER A 402 51.69 10.66 -5.71
C SER A 402 51.97 10.38 -7.22
N VAL A 403 50.98 10.56 -8.07
CA VAL A 403 51.07 10.34 -9.52
C VAL A 403 50.61 11.56 -10.32
N SER A 404 50.77 11.55 -11.64
CA SER A 404 50.21 12.62 -12.46
C SER A 404 48.69 12.45 -12.69
N PRO A 405 47.91 13.52 -12.85
CA PRO A 405 46.49 13.42 -13.17
C PRO A 405 46.23 12.61 -14.45
N TYR A 406 47.15 12.64 -15.39
CA TYR A 406 47.12 11.84 -16.61
C TYR A 406 47.19 10.33 -16.32
N THR A 407 47.99 9.92 -15.30
CA THR A 407 48.12 8.52 -14.86
C THR A 407 46.82 8.04 -14.25
N VAL A 408 46.14 8.88 -13.43
CA VAL A 408 44.80 8.58 -12.86
C VAL A 408 43.77 8.41 -13.99
N LEU A 409 43.76 9.32 -14.96
CA LEU A 409 42.87 9.21 -16.13
C LEU A 409 43.11 7.94 -16.95
N ARG A 410 44.39 7.58 -17.17
CA ARG A 410 44.78 6.36 -17.91
C ARG A 410 44.29 5.10 -17.16
N HIS A 411 44.44 5.05 -15.86
CA HIS A 411 43.95 3.94 -15.04
C HIS A 411 42.44 3.84 -15.11
N ARG A 412 41.73 4.93 -14.86
CA ARG A 412 40.25 4.99 -14.87
C ARG A 412 39.66 4.60 -16.23
N ASN A 413 40.21 5.13 -17.33
CA ASN A 413 39.68 4.93 -18.69
C ASN A 413 40.20 3.64 -19.32
N ARG A 414 41.11 2.88 -18.64
CA ARG A 414 41.80 1.69 -19.19
C ARG A 414 42.51 1.92 -20.52
N THR A 415 43.02 3.15 -20.73
CA THR A 415 43.64 3.59 -21.99
C THR A 415 45.17 3.41 -22.02
N GLY A 416 45.73 2.50 -21.23
CA GLY A 416 47.16 2.22 -21.25
C GLY A 416 47.62 1.41 -20.04
N ARG A 417 48.84 0.89 -20.08
CA ARG A 417 49.39 0.12 -18.97
C ARG A 417 49.82 1.06 -17.82
N VAL A 418 49.28 0.81 -16.63
CA VAL A 418 49.71 1.40 -15.36
C VAL A 418 50.30 0.25 -14.55
N SER A 419 51.42 0.48 -13.81
CA SER A 419 52.00 -0.57 -12.95
C SER A 419 51.01 -1.02 -11.88
N ALA A 420 51.09 -2.29 -11.46
CA ALA A 420 50.18 -2.82 -10.44
C ALA A 420 50.28 -2.04 -9.11
N SER A 421 51.45 -1.58 -8.71
CA SER A 421 51.65 -0.74 -7.54
C SER A 421 51.01 0.64 -7.65
N THR A 422 51.14 1.27 -8.84
CA THR A 422 50.52 2.56 -9.11
C THR A 422 48.99 2.45 -9.20
N ALA A 423 48.48 1.38 -9.80
CA ALA A 423 47.05 1.11 -9.85
C ALA A 423 46.48 0.95 -8.43
N ALA A 424 47.13 0.14 -7.61
CA ALA A 424 46.72 -0.05 -6.19
C ALA A 424 46.76 1.26 -5.38
N ALA A 425 47.75 2.13 -5.60
CA ALA A 425 47.83 3.43 -4.92
C ALA A 425 46.69 4.37 -5.37
N ILE A 426 46.32 4.35 -6.67
CA ILE A 426 45.18 5.12 -7.18
C ILE A 426 43.86 4.57 -6.61
N ASP A 427 43.68 3.26 -6.62
CA ASP A 427 42.47 2.63 -6.08
C ASP A 427 42.33 2.88 -4.57
N GLN A 428 43.42 2.83 -3.84
CA GLN A 428 43.44 3.15 -2.38
C GLN A 428 43.11 4.62 -2.12
N ALA A 429 43.67 5.55 -2.92
CA ALA A 429 43.32 6.97 -2.79
C ALA A 429 41.84 7.22 -3.12
N MET A 430 41.29 6.58 -4.14
CA MET A 430 39.87 6.66 -4.48
C MET A 430 38.99 6.13 -3.34
N LEU A 431 39.34 4.97 -2.75
CA LEU A 431 38.60 4.40 -1.62
C LEU A 431 38.64 5.27 -0.36
N THR A 432 39.72 6.04 -0.13
CA THR A 432 39.83 6.93 1.01
C THR A 432 38.83 8.07 0.90
N TYR A 433 38.72 8.68 -0.27
CA TYR A 433 37.75 9.75 -0.51
C TYR A 433 36.30 9.23 -0.54
N ASP A 434 36.04 8.04 -1.12
CA ASP A 434 34.71 7.40 -1.11
C ASP A 434 34.23 7.08 0.31
N ARG A 435 35.14 6.83 1.27
CA ARG A 435 34.79 6.54 2.67
C ARG A 435 34.44 7.77 3.50
N GLU A 436 35.05 8.93 3.16
CA GLU A 436 34.81 10.17 3.91
C GLU A 436 33.45 10.80 3.54
N ASP A 437 32.95 10.59 2.31
CA ASP A 437 31.77 11.29 1.78
C ASP A 437 30.52 10.44 1.55
N ASN A 438 30.52 9.15 1.84
CA ASN A 438 29.41 8.20 1.66
C ASN A 438 28.70 8.20 0.27
N GLN A 439 29.25 8.90 -0.72
CA GLN A 439 28.71 8.95 -2.08
C GLN A 439 29.81 8.73 -3.11
N ALA A 440 29.59 7.82 -4.06
CA ALA A 440 30.45 7.60 -5.22
C ALA A 440 30.38 8.82 -6.16
N LEU A 441 31.18 9.83 -5.91
CA LEU A 441 31.17 11.05 -6.70
C LEU A 441 32.02 10.88 -7.99
N PRO A 442 31.56 11.38 -9.14
CA PRO A 442 32.32 11.31 -10.37
C PRO A 442 33.57 12.21 -10.28
N LEU A 443 34.75 11.65 -10.53
CA LEU A 443 36.00 12.40 -10.62
C LEU A 443 35.90 13.52 -11.65
N SER A 444 36.20 14.76 -11.24
CA SER A 444 36.27 15.94 -12.09
C SER A 444 37.73 16.24 -12.52
N THR A 445 37.90 16.75 -13.71
CA THR A 445 39.24 17.19 -14.21
C THR A 445 39.62 18.60 -13.74
N ASN A 446 38.64 19.43 -13.33
CA ASN A 446 38.87 20.83 -13.02
C ASN A 446 38.37 21.15 -11.58
N ARG A 447 39.12 21.95 -10.85
CA ARG A 447 38.64 22.61 -9.64
C ARG A 447 37.47 23.53 -9.98
N ARG A 448 36.38 23.42 -9.26
CA ARG A 448 35.23 24.30 -9.47
C ARG A 448 35.35 25.54 -8.60
N ALA A 449 34.95 26.69 -9.14
CA ALA A 449 34.84 27.90 -8.34
C ALA A 449 33.74 27.70 -7.27
N PRO A 450 33.96 28.15 -6.01
CA PRO A 450 32.95 28.04 -4.98
C PRO A 450 31.68 28.82 -5.41
N LEU A 451 30.51 28.24 -5.14
CA LEU A 451 29.22 28.86 -5.42
C LEU A 451 28.82 29.73 -4.24
N ARG A 452 28.45 30.95 -4.52
CA ARG A 452 27.78 31.81 -3.52
C ARG A 452 26.33 31.37 -3.45
N LEU A 453 25.84 31.04 -2.27
CA LEU A 453 24.45 30.68 -2.05
C LEU A 453 23.72 31.79 -1.28
N PRO A 454 22.52 32.17 -1.68
CA PRO A 454 21.65 32.99 -0.86
C PRO A 454 21.28 32.24 0.45
N VAL A 455 21.02 32.97 1.51
CA VAL A 455 20.68 32.42 2.84
C VAL A 455 19.22 31.99 2.91
N VAL A 456 18.37 32.71 2.19
CA VAL A 456 16.92 32.52 2.15
C VAL A 456 16.39 32.58 0.72
N VAL A 457 15.22 32.02 0.51
CA VAL A 457 14.47 32.16 -0.75
C VAL A 457 13.70 33.47 -0.70
N ASP A 458 14.31 34.53 -1.25
CA ASP A 458 13.74 35.86 -1.37
C ASP A 458 13.08 36.10 -2.73
N ASP A 459 12.59 37.31 -2.99
CA ASP A 459 11.94 37.68 -4.25
C ASP A 459 12.88 37.61 -5.46
N GLN A 460 14.19 37.84 -5.28
CA GLN A 460 15.19 37.70 -6.35
C GLN A 460 15.39 36.23 -6.72
N VAL A 461 15.47 35.34 -5.72
CA VAL A 461 15.50 33.88 -5.97
C VAL A 461 14.19 33.45 -6.62
N GLY A 462 13.04 33.94 -6.15
CA GLY A 462 11.75 33.73 -6.77
C GLY A 462 11.71 34.08 -8.25
N SER A 463 12.16 35.30 -8.59
CA SER A 463 12.24 35.76 -10.00
C SER A 463 13.17 34.90 -10.85
N PHE A 464 14.36 34.55 -10.33
CA PHE A 464 15.32 33.68 -11.03
C PHE A 464 14.74 32.32 -11.36
N LEU A 465 14.06 31.69 -10.39
CA LEU A 465 13.39 30.39 -10.57
C LEU A 465 12.19 30.50 -11.54
N GLY A 466 11.43 31.59 -11.49
CA GLY A 466 10.34 31.86 -12.43
C GLY A 466 10.80 31.89 -13.88
N TYR A 467 11.92 32.53 -14.15
CA TYR A 467 12.54 32.53 -15.50
C TYR A 467 13.03 31.13 -15.92
N LEU A 468 13.63 30.36 -14.99
CA LEU A 468 14.10 29.01 -15.29
C LEU A 468 12.95 28.03 -15.55
N VAL A 469 11.87 28.15 -14.80
CA VAL A 469 10.68 27.31 -15.00
C VAL A 469 9.99 27.63 -16.33
N GLY A 470 9.92 28.93 -16.71
CA GLY A 470 9.41 29.31 -18.03
C GLY A 470 10.36 28.91 -19.17
N ASP A 471 11.12 29.89 -19.66
CA ASP A 471 12.00 29.78 -20.82
C ASP A 471 13.41 29.20 -20.51
N GLY A 472 13.66 28.76 -19.27
CA GLY A 472 14.97 28.25 -18.87
C GLY A 472 15.21 26.80 -19.24
N HIS A 473 16.52 26.44 -19.31
CA HIS A 473 16.97 25.08 -19.56
C HIS A 473 18.20 24.73 -18.71
N ILE A 474 18.29 23.44 -18.29
CA ILE A 474 19.45 22.86 -17.61
C ILE A 474 19.93 21.65 -18.41
N SER A 475 21.13 21.75 -19.02
CA SER A 475 21.70 20.72 -19.88
C SER A 475 22.84 19.96 -19.20
N LYS A 476 22.63 18.69 -18.89
CA LYS A 476 23.67 17.79 -18.35
C LYS A 476 24.79 17.54 -19.38
N VAL A 477 24.43 17.40 -20.66
CA VAL A 477 25.38 17.09 -21.74
C VAL A 477 26.30 18.29 -22.04
N LYS A 478 25.70 19.48 -22.18
CA LYS A 478 26.48 20.73 -22.45
C LYS A 478 27.05 21.35 -21.17
N ARG A 479 26.67 20.85 -19.99
CA ARG A 479 27.05 21.42 -18.69
C ARG A 479 26.74 22.91 -18.56
N THR A 480 25.60 23.33 -19.11
CA THR A 480 25.14 24.71 -19.14
C THR A 480 23.72 24.79 -18.66
N LEU A 481 23.39 25.86 -18.00
CA LEU A 481 22.02 26.30 -17.76
C LEU A 481 21.85 27.72 -18.32
N GLY A 482 20.60 28.09 -18.58
CA GLY A 482 20.40 29.42 -19.13
C GLY A 482 18.97 29.72 -19.52
N LEU A 483 18.77 30.89 -20.09
CA LEU A 483 17.52 31.44 -20.56
C LEU A 483 17.61 31.75 -22.06
N THR A 484 16.54 31.48 -22.81
CA THR A 484 16.42 31.90 -24.20
C THR A 484 15.12 32.71 -24.34
N THR A 485 15.24 33.99 -24.63
CA THR A 485 14.12 34.92 -24.72
C THR A 485 14.18 35.84 -25.93
N GLY A 486 13.03 36.33 -26.39
CA GLY A 486 12.95 37.39 -27.40
C GLY A 486 13.14 38.81 -26.86
N ASP A 487 13.23 38.97 -25.56
CA ASP A 487 13.24 40.28 -24.90
C ASP A 487 14.58 40.57 -24.21
N GLU A 488 15.22 41.69 -24.61
CA GLU A 488 16.52 42.08 -24.09
C GLU A 488 16.47 42.39 -22.58
N SER A 489 15.41 43.07 -22.13
CA SER A 489 15.30 43.48 -20.72
C SER A 489 15.21 42.28 -19.80
N GLN A 490 14.49 41.26 -20.23
CA GLN A 490 14.40 39.96 -19.55
C GLN A 490 15.75 39.22 -19.51
N ALA A 491 16.45 39.17 -20.63
CA ALA A 491 17.79 38.60 -20.70
C ALA A 491 18.78 39.25 -19.75
N MET A 492 18.78 40.61 -19.74
CA MET A 492 19.67 41.38 -18.87
C MET A 492 19.28 41.31 -17.39
N HIS A 493 17.99 41.16 -17.08
CA HIS A 493 17.54 40.92 -15.72
C HIS A 493 17.99 39.55 -15.21
N PHE A 494 17.80 38.51 -15.99
CA PHE A 494 18.27 37.17 -15.66
C PHE A 494 19.80 37.11 -15.48
N HIS A 495 20.55 37.77 -16.36
CA HIS A 495 22.01 37.92 -16.26
C HIS A 495 22.43 38.53 -14.90
N ARG A 496 21.78 39.63 -14.48
CA ARG A 496 22.07 40.29 -13.21
C ARG A 496 21.73 39.40 -12.02
N LEU A 497 20.54 38.77 -12.02
CA LEU A 497 20.14 37.85 -10.96
C LEU A 497 21.13 36.71 -10.77
N ALA A 498 21.60 36.09 -11.85
CA ALA A 498 22.61 35.03 -11.79
C ALA A 498 23.94 35.49 -11.15
N HIS A 499 24.39 36.72 -11.48
CA HIS A 499 25.59 37.27 -10.91
C HIS A 499 25.40 37.65 -9.43
N ASP A 500 24.31 38.36 -9.09
CA ASP A 500 24.09 38.90 -7.76
C ASP A 500 23.78 37.82 -6.71
N LEU A 501 23.01 36.83 -7.09
CA LEU A 501 22.64 35.69 -6.20
C LEU A 501 23.78 34.70 -6.04
N PHE A 502 24.41 34.29 -7.13
CA PHE A 502 25.30 33.12 -7.14
C PHE A 502 26.75 33.43 -7.45
N GLY A 503 27.07 34.68 -7.81
CA GLY A 503 28.42 35.07 -8.24
C GLY A 503 28.86 34.41 -9.58
N VAL A 504 27.91 33.90 -10.36
CA VAL A 504 28.19 33.19 -11.62
C VAL A 504 28.12 34.15 -12.80
N LEU A 505 29.22 34.23 -13.58
CA LEU A 505 29.23 34.99 -14.82
C LEU A 505 28.49 34.27 -15.93
N SER A 506 27.57 34.97 -16.59
CA SER A 506 26.88 34.45 -17.75
C SER A 506 27.40 35.06 -19.03
N THR A 507 27.27 34.33 -20.13
CA THR A 507 27.52 34.84 -21.47
C THR A 507 26.18 35.12 -22.15
N THR A 508 26.02 36.36 -22.65
CA THR A 508 24.82 36.78 -23.36
C THR A 508 25.10 36.94 -24.84
N ARG A 509 24.30 36.33 -25.70
CA ARG A 509 24.42 36.42 -27.17
C ARG A 509 23.04 36.64 -27.77
N PHE A 510 23.02 37.43 -28.85
CA PHE A 510 21.84 37.61 -29.69
C PHE A 510 22.03 36.79 -30.97
N GLU A 511 21.27 35.72 -31.15
CA GLU A 511 21.32 34.80 -32.27
C GLU A 511 19.90 34.39 -32.68
N ASP A 512 19.63 34.27 -33.96
CA ASP A 512 18.29 33.83 -34.48
C ASP A 512 17.10 34.64 -33.93
N ASN A 513 17.29 35.97 -33.83
CA ASN A 513 16.27 36.89 -33.26
C ASN A 513 15.91 36.62 -31.82
N LYS A 514 16.80 35.97 -31.05
CA LYS A 514 16.61 35.65 -29.63
C LYS A 514 17.86 35.92 -28.82
N TRP A 515 17.67 36.35 -27.60
CA TRP A 515 18.70 36.49 -26.59
C TRP A 515 18.94 35.15 -25.91
N ARG A 516 20.20 34.67 -25.90
CA ARG A 516 20.60 33.46 -25.19
C ARG A 516 21.55 33.85 -24.06
N VAL A 517 21.12 33.65 -22.84
CA VAL A 517 21.95 33.81 -21.64
C VAL A 517 22.41 32.45 -21.18
N SER A 518 23.70 32.19 -21.15
CA SER A 518 24.26 30.89 -20.79
C SER A 518 25.21 31.00 -19.60
N LEU A 519 24.97 30.16 -18.59
CA LEU A 519 25.79 30.02 -17.40
C LEU A 519 26.54 28.68 -17.44
N HIS A 520 27.83 28.69 -17.20
CA HIS A 520 28.70 27.52 -17.23
C HIS A 520 29.11 27.14 -15.79
N SER A 521 28.12 26.77 -14.96
CA SER A 521 28.37 26.32 -13.59
C SER A 521 27.63 25.01 -13.33
N GLN A 522 28.39 23.93 -13.16
CA GLN A 522 27.83 22.66 -12.80
C GLN A 522 27.33 22.68 -11.35
N HIS A 523 28.01 23.39 -10.44
CA HIS A 523 27.61 23.54 -9.05
C HIS A 523 26.25 24.20 -8.94
N LEU A 524 25.99 25.27 -9.70
CA LEU A 524 24.69 25.91 -9.74
C LEU A 524 23.61 24.98 -10.32
N ALA A 525 23.94 24.23 -11.36
CA ALA A 525 23.00 23.26 -11.93
C ALA A 525 22.65 22.15 -10.93
N ASP A 526 23.66 21.61 -10.23
CA ASP A 526 23.46 20.57 -9.19
C ASP A 526 22.61 21.13 -8.02
N PHE A 527 22.92 22.32 -7.54
CA PHE A 527 22.13 23.01 -6.50
C PHE A 527 20.66 23.19 -6.90
N LEU A 528 20.42 23.65 -8.12
CA LEU A 528 19.07 23.90 -8.60
C LEU A 528 18.25 22.62 -8.76
N VAL A 529 18.91 21.54 -9.15
CA VAL A 529 18.25 20.23 -9.34
C VAL A 529 18.03 19.53 -7.99
N GLU A 530 19.04 19.46 -7.14
CA GLU A 530 18.99 18.74 -5.86
C GLU A 530 18.14 19.47 -4.80
N PHE A 531 18.23 20.81 -4.73
CA PHE A 531 17.54 21.58 -3.70
C PHE A 531 16.15 22.07 -4.14
N PHE A 532 16.00 22.55 -5.39
CA PHE A 532 14.71 23.05 -5.88
C PHE A 532 13.93 22.05 -6.72
N GLY A 533 14.47 20.85 -6.98
CA GLY A 533 13.79 19.82 -7.75
C GLY A 533 13.65 20.12 -9.25
N LEU A 534 14.51 21.01 -9.81
CA LEU A 534 14.47 21.32 -11.24
C LEU A 534 15.00 20.16 -12.08
N THR A 535 14.45 19.96 -13.26
CA THR A 535 14.76 18.81 -14.11
C THR A 535 15.83 19.12 -15.17
N HIS A 536 16.63 18.11 -15.52
CA HIS A 536 17.61 18.17 -16.62
C HIS A 536 16.95 17.89 -17.98
N GLY A 537 17.41 18.59 -19.03
CA GLY A 537 17.09 18.25 -20.43
C GLY A 537 15.76 18.80 -20.96
N PRO A 538 15.21 18.25 -22.06
CA PRO A 538 13.95 18.69 -22.66
C PRO A 538 12.74 18.14 -21.89
N SER A 539 12.52 18.64 -20.68
CA SER A 539 11.52 18.14 -19.73
C SER A 539 10.35 19.10 -19.53
N ALA A 540 9.98 19.88 -20.55
CA ALA A 540 8.91 20.89 -20.42
C ALA A 540 7.60 20.33 -19.84
N ARG A 541 7.28 19.06 -20.12
CA ARG A 541 6.08 18.38 -19.58
C ARG A 541 6.21 17.97 -18.12
N GLN A 542 7.44 17.84 -17.59
CA GLN A 542 7.72 17.40 -16.22
C GLN A 542 8.01 18.57 -15.27
N LYS A 543 8.03 19.80 -15.78
CA LYS A 543 8.24 20.99 -14.96
C LYS A 543 7.09 21.19 -13.97
N SER A 544 7.40 21.57 -12.75
CA SER A 544 6.47 21.98 -11.69
C SER A 544 6.99 23.23 -11.01
N ILE A 545 6.15 23.90 -10.23
CA ILE A 545 6.58 25.00 -9.37
C ILE A 545 7.35 24.36 -8.20
N PRO A 546 8.61 24.83 -7.93
CA PRO A 546 9.37 24.30 -6.80
C PRO A 546 8.63 24.41 -5.47
N GLN A 547 8.69 23.36 -4.65
CA GLN A 547 8.02 23.31 -3.35
C GLN A 547 8.39 24.50 -2.45
N MET A 548 9.66 24.92 -2.47
CA MET A 548 10.12 26.09 -1.71
C MET A 548 9.39 27.37 -2.09
N ILE A 549 8.97 27.53 -3.36
CA ILE A 549 8.16 28.66 -3.82
C ILE A 549 6.73 28.55 -3.30
N LEU A 550 6.12 27.35 -3.36
CA LEU A 550 4.76 27.11 -2.86
C LEU A 550 4.63 27.38 -1.35
N ARG A 551 5.74 27.29 -0.62
CA ARG A 551 5.87 27.50 0.84
C ARG A 551 6.50 28.84 1.21
N SER A 552 6.62 29.75 0.28
CA SER A 552 7.24 31.08 0.50
C SER A 552 6.22 32.18 0.75
N PRO A 553 6.62 33.30 1.40
CA PRO A 553 5.78 34.50 1.56
C PRO A 553 5.29 35.04 0.21
N GLU A 554 4.19 35.77 0.26
CA GLU A 554 3.54 36.39 -0.91
C GLU A 554 4.50 37.13 -1.84
N PRO A 555 5.45 38.00 -1.37
CA PRO A 555 6.36 38.72 -2.26
C PRO A 555 7.22 37.78 -3.13
N VAL A 556 7.63 36.63 -2.59
CA VAL A 556 8.45 35.64 -3.29
C VAL A 556 7.62 34.94 -4.36
N VAL A 557 6.42 34.49 -4.00
CA VAL A 557 5.48 33.82 -4.94
C VAL A 557 5.06 34.79 -6.05
N ARG A 558 4.80 36.05 -5.72
CA ARG A 558 4.49 37.11 -6.68
C ARG A 558 5.66 37.34 -7.66
N ALA A 559 6.88 37.41 -7.16
CA ALA A 559 8.08 37.63 -7.99
C ALA A 559 8.31 36.43 -8.93
N PHE A 560 8.10 35.19 -8.42
CA PHE A 560 8.14 33.98 -9.23
C PHE A 560 7.06 33.97 -10.33
N LEU A 561 5.80 34.22 -9.99
CA LEU A 561 4.70 34.25 -10.95
C LEU A 561 4.90 35.34 -12.00
N ARG A 562 5.30 36.53 -11.59
CA ARG A 562 5.59 37.65 -12.51
C ARG A 562 6.65 37.24 -13.54
N ALA A 563 7.77 36.67 -13.10
CA ALA A 563 8.84 36.21 -13.99
C ALA A 563 8.38 35.04 -14.89
N TYR A 564 7.57 34.11 -14.37
CA TYR A 564 7.00 33.00 -15.12
C TYR A 564 6.01 33.49 -16.20
N PHE A 565 5.12 34.44 -15.86
CA PHE A 565 4.20 35.06 -16.82
C PHE A 565 4.94 35.95 -17.84
N ASP A 566 6.07 36.52 -17.49
CA ASP A 566 6.92 37.23 -18.44
C ASP A 566 7.45 36.30 -19.55
N CYS A 567 7.71 35.02 -19.23
CA CYS A 567 8.11 34.01 -20.21
C CYS A 567 6.88 33.53 -21.03
N ASP A 568 6.00 32.81 -20.41
CA ASP A 568 4.96 31.99 -21.06
C ASP A 568 3.57 32.67 -21.10
N GLY A 569 3.43 33.88 -20.53
CA GLY A 569 2.19 34.63 -20.50
C GLY A 569 2.01 35.55 -21.70
N TYR A 570 0.77 35.68 -22.13
CA TYR A 570 0.28 36.63 -23.10
C TYR A 570 -0.66 37.62 -22.43
N ALA A 571 -0.63 38.89 -22.81
CA ALA A 571 -1.58 39.89 -22.44
C ALA A 571 -2.14 40.59 -23.69
N GLY A 572 -3.45 40.82 -23.77
CA GLY A 572 -4.12 41.46 -24.90
C GLY A 572 -5.63 41.49 -24.75
N ASP A 573 -6.38 41.59 -25.84
CA ASP A 573 -7.83 41.79 -25.89
C ASP A 573 -8.65 40.73 -25.15
N GLN A 574 -8.07 39.56 -24.86
CA GLN A 574 -8.72 38.48 -24.14
C GLN A 574 -8.34 38.44 -22.65
N GLY A 575 -7.56 39.38 -22.17
CA GLY A 575 -7.00 39.37 -20.83
C GLY A 575 -5.61 38.74 -20.79
N VAL A 576 -5.36 37.89 -19.78
CA VAL A 576 -4.07 37.23 -19.56
C VAL A 576 -4.20 35.74 -19.84
N ILE A 577 -3.29 35.17 -20.65
CA ILE A 577 -3.24 33.74 -20.95
C ILE A 577 -1.84 33.24 -20.68
N LEU A 578 -1.70 32.28 -19.77
CA LEU A 578 -0.46 31.52 -19.60
C LEU A 578 -0.56 30.22 -20.41
N SER A 579 0.51 29.90 -21.16
CA SER A 579 0.58 28.71 -22.00
C SER A 579 1.66 27.74 -21.51
N THR A 580 1.31 26.50 -21.20
CA THR A 580 2.28 25.48 -20.78
C THR A 580 1.89 24.10 -21.25
N VAL A 581 2.91 23.23 -21.47
CA VAL A 581 2.69 21.81 -21.81
C VAL A 581 2.68 20.90 -20.57
N SER A 582 2.98 21.45 -19.38
CA SER A 582 2.98 20.73 -18.13
C SER A 582 1.60 20.77 -17.45
N ASP A 583 1.06 19.60 -17.15
CA ASP A 583 -0.19 19.47 -16.39
C ASP A 583 -0.03 20.06 -14.97
N ALA A 584 1.10 19.76 -14.30
CA ALA A 584 1.39 20.26 -12.94
C ALA A 584 1.53 21.78 -12.88
N LEU A 585 2.26 22.42 -13.82
CA LEU A 585 2.39 23.87 -13.86
C LEU A 585 1.05 24.56 -14.08
N ALA A 586 0.20 24.00 -14.97
CA ALA A 586 -1.12 24.58 -15.24
C ALA A 586 -2.03 24.51 -13.99
N GLU A 587 -1.99 23.40 -13.28
CA GLU A 587 -2.78 23.19 -12.06
C GLU A 587 -2.30 24.05 -10.89
N GLN A 588 -1.01 23.97 -10.56
CA GLN A 588 -0.41 24.74 -9.46
C GLN A 588 -0.57 26.24 -9.69
N THR A 589 -0.40 26.73 -10.93
CA THR A 589 -0.61 28.14 -11.25
C THR A 589 -2.08 28.53 -11.06
N GLN A 590 -3.04 27.71 -11.50
CA GLN A 590 -4.46 27.98 -11.29
C GLN A 590 -4.81 28.08 -9.79
N LEU A 591 -4.27 27.20 -8.96
CA LEU A 591 -4.50 27.22 -7.50
C LEU A 591 -3.83 28.41 -6.83
N LEU A 592 -2.60 28.80 -7.22
CA LEU A 592 -1.96 30.02 -6.71
C LEU A 592 -2.77 31.27 -7.05
N LEU A 593 -3.30 31.35 -8.28
CA LEU A 593 -4.18 32.45 -8.69
C LEU A 593 -5.46 32.51 -7.83
N LEU A 594 -6.03 31.36 -7.48
CA LEU A 594 -7.18 31.31 -6.56
C LEU A 594 -6.85 31.90 -5.18
N ASN A 595 -5.66 31.62 -4.62
CA ASN A 595 -5.25 32.20 -3.33
C ASN A 595 -5.16 33.73 -3.40
N TYR A 596 -4.74 34.30 -4.55
CA TYR A 596 -4.77 35.75 -4.79
C TYR A 596 -6.19 36.30 -5.02
N GLY A 597 -7.22 35.46 -5.02
CA GLY A 597 -8.59 35.90 -5.36
C GLY A 597 -8.82 36.08 -6.86
N ILE A 598 -8.04 35.40 -7.70
CA ILE A 598 -8.10 35.48 -9.16
C ILE A 598 -8.71 34.20 -9.69
N LEU A 599 -9.92 34.29 -10.23
CA LEU A 599 -10.56 33.17 -10.93
C LEU A 599 -9.95 33.04 -12.32
N SER A 600 -9.51 31.83 -12.66
CA SER A 600 -8.95 31.50 -13.98
C SER A 600 -9.65 30.31 -14.59
N ARG A 601 -9.45 30.12 -15.89
CA ARG A 601 -9.98 28.97 -16.64
C ARG A 601 -8.84 28.20 -17.27
N LYS A 602 -8.64 26.97 -16.85
CA LYS A 602 -7.64 26.03 -17.41
C LYS A 602 -8.27 25.18 -18.50
N ARG A 603 -7.70 25.19 -19.69
CA ARG A 603 -8.21 24.38 -20.82
C ARG A 603 -7.07 23.83 -21.66
N LYS A 604 -7.12 22.54 -21.97
CA LYS A 604 -6.19 21.89 -22.91
C LYS A 604 -6.61 22.20 -24.32
N GLN A 605 -5.67 22.69 -25.14
CA GLN A 605 -5.89 22.97 -26.55
C GLN A 605 -5.69 21.70 -27.40
N THR A 606 -6.08 21.75 -28.67
CA THR A 606 -5.96 20.62 -29.60
C THR A 606 -4.54 20.19 -29.88
N ASP A 607 -3.56 21.08 -29.71
CA ASP A 607 -2.12 20.81 -29.83
C ASP A 607 -1.48 20.25 -28.56
N GLY A 608 -2.29 20.05 -27.48
CA GLY A 608 -1.86 19.51 -26.22
C GLY A 608 -1.30 20.54 -25.23
N VAL A 609 -1.30 21.84 -25.58
CA VAL A 609 -0.89 22.93 -24.69
C VAL A 609 -2.03 23.31 -23.75
N TRP A 610 -1.71 23.54 -22.46
CA TRP A 610 -2.66 24.12 -21.52
C TRP A 610 -2.66 25.63 -21.58
N HIS A 611 -3.84 26.22 -21.62
CA HIS A 611 -4.06 27.65 -21.41
C HIS A 611 -4.70 27.87 -20.04
N VAL A 612 -4.06 28.66 -19.20
CA VAL A 612 -4.64 29.21 -17.96
C VAL A 612 -5.02 30.66 -18.25
N HIS A 613 -6.32 30.90 -18.41
CA HIS A 613 -6.87 32.16 -18.88
C HIS A 613 -7.51 32.95 -17.74
N VAL A 614 -7.07 34.17 -17.56
CA VAL A 614 -7.58 35.15 -16.60
C VAL A 614 -8.19 36.32 -17.37
N ALA A 615 -9.48 36.56 -17.17
CA ALA A 615 -10.24 37.60 -17.86
C ALA A 615 -11.18 38.34 -16.90
N GLY A 616 -11.85 39.37 -17.36
CA GLY A 616 -12.86 40.08 -16.57
C GLY A 616 -12.31 40.76 -15.33
N ALA A 617 -13.09 40.72 -14.24
CA ALA A 617 -12.70 41.34 -12.96
C ALA A 617 -11.41 40.70 -12.40
N SER A 618 -11.17 39.43 -12.63
CA SER A 618 -9.96 38.73 -12.21
C SER A 618 -8.71 39.24 -12.92
N ALA A 619 -8.78 39.70 -14.15
CA ALA A 619 -7.63 40.31 -14.86
C ALA A 619 -7.21 41.63 -14.22
N LYS A 620 -8.16 42.38 -13.66
CA LYS A 620 -7.87 43.62 -12.89
C LYS A 620 -7.12 43.26 -11.59
N VAL A 621 -7.60 42.24 -10.85
CA VAL A 621 -6.91 41.74 -9.65
C VAL A 621 -5.51 41.24 -9.98
N PHE A 622 -5.35 40.56 -11.11
CA PHE A 622 -4.04 40.10 -11.59
C PHE A 622 -3.10 41.27 -11.86
N SER A 623 -3.56 42.36 -12.54
CA SER A 623 -2.76 43.54 -12.79
C SER A 623 -2.31 44.24 -11.47
N GLU A 624 -3.19 44.33 -10.49
CA GLU A 624 -2.91 44.95 -9.20
C GLU A 624 -2.00 44.14 -8.29
N ARG A 625 -2.19 42.81 -8.25
CA ARG A 625 -1.53 41.91 -7.29
C ARG A 625 -0.26 41.27 -7.85
N ILE A 626 -0.22 40.88 -9.12
CA ILE A 626 0.90 40.17 -9.73
C ILE A 626 1.54 41.01 -10.83
N GLY A 627 0.80 41.30 -11.90
CA GLY A 627 1.27 42.07 -13.06
C GLY A 627 2.39 41.39 -13.85
N PHE A 628 2.90 42.13 -14.84
CA PHE A 628 4.08 41.70 -15.63
C PHE A 628 5.30 42.54 -15.27
N GLY A 629 6.49 41.94 -15.34
CA GLY A 629 7.75 42.68 -15.29
C GLY A 629 8.12 43.31 -16.64
N LEU A 630 7.64 42.76 -17.76
CA LEU A 630 7.82 43.26 -19.10
C LEU A 630 6.86 44.40 -19.41
N ALA A 631 7.38 45.62 -19.59
CA ALA A 631 6.58 46.83 -19.80
C ALA A 631 5.56 46.73 -20.94
N ARG A 632 5.91 46.07 -22.05
CA ARG A 632 4.99 45.87 -23.19
C ARG A 632 3.80 44.98 -22.85
N LYS A 633 3.99 43.91 -22.01
CA LYS A 633 2.92 43.02 -21.57
C LYS A 633 2.06 43.74 -20.51
N GLN A 634 2.68 44.48 -19.60
CA GLN A 634 1.96 45.28 -18.61
C GLN A 634 1.10 46.36 -19.27
N ALA A 635 1.63 47.09 -20.25
CA ALA A 635 0.85 48.07 -20.98
C ALA A 635 -0.37 47.47 -21.71
N ALA A 636 -0.21 46.31 -22.35
CA ALA A 636 -1.33 45.60 -23.00
C ALA A 636 -2.39 45.15 -21.97
N LEU A 637 -1.97 44.73 -20.75
CA LEU A 637 -2.89 44.39 -19.70
C LEU A 637 -3.63 45.63 -19.15
N ASP A 638 -2.92 46.73 -18.95
CA ASP A 638 -3.51 47.98 -18.47
C ASP A 638 -4.50 48.56 -19.50
N GLU A 639 -4.22 48.41 -20.79
CA GLU A 639 -5.12 48.78 -21.88
C GLU A 639 -6.39 47.92 -21.82
N TYR A 640 -6.26 46.60 -21.67
CA TYR A 640 -7.39 45.68 -21.49
C TYR A 640 -8.26 46.05 -20.29
N VAL A 641 -7.66 46.29 -19.13
CA VAL A 641 -8.35 46.67 -17.90
C VAL A 641 -9.06 48.01 -18.03
N SER A 642 -8.42 49.02 -18.63
CA SER A 642 -8.98 50.35 -18.80
C SER A 642 -10.03 50.45 -19.91
N SER A 643 -10.00 49.56 -20.90
CA SER A 643 -11.00 49.54 -22.01
C SER A 643 -12.39 49.16 -21.53
N GLN A 644 -12.53 48.52 -20.38
CA GLN A 644 -13.80 48.05 -19.83
C GLN A 644 -14.35 49.00 -18.80
N GLN A 645 -15.53 49.57 -19.06
CA GLN A 645 -16.21 50.48 -18.13
C GLN A 645 -16.71 49.75 -16.85
N TRP A 646 -17.07 48.45 -16.98
CA TRP A 646 -17.48 47.59 -15.88
C TRP A 646 -17.29 46.12 -16.22
N PHE A 647 -16.98 45.30 -15.23
CA PHE A 647 -16.92 43.86 -15.39
C PHE A 647 -18.15 43.19 -14.72
N LYS A 648 -18.69 42.17 -15.32
CA LYS A 648 -19.70 41.34 -14.68
C LYS A 648 -19.15 40.70 -13.41
N ALA A 649 -19.93 40.76 -12.32
CA ALA A 649 -19.53 40.11 -11.07
C ALA A 649 -19.33 38.62 -11.32
N GLU A 650 -18.20 38.11 -10.89
CA GLU A 650 -17.87 36.69 -10.99
C GLU A 650 -18.50 35.91 -9.84
N THR A 651 -19.03 34.73 -10.13
CA THR A 651 -19.58 33.82 -9.14
C THR A 651 -18.50 32.84 -8.69
N TRP A 652 -18.37 32.69 -7.37
CA TRP A 652 -17.43 31.77 -6.76
C TRP A 652 -18.05 30.35 -6.64
N ASP A 653 -18.47 29.83 -7.80
CA ASP A 653 -18.98 28.51 -8.02
C ASP A 653 -18.56 28.00 -9.40
N ASP A 654 -18.52 26.71 -9.58
CA ASP A 654 -18.18 26.10 -10.86
C ASP A 654 -19.08 24.88 -11.17
N GLU A 655 -19.31 24.64 -12.46
CA GLU A 655 -20.20 23.59 -12.94
C GLU A 655 -19.42 22.30 -13.21
N VAL A 656 -19.90 21.21 -12.68
CA VAL A 656 -19.37 19.87 -12.94
C VAL A 656 -19.58 19.49 -14.40
N VAL A 657 -18.49 19.13 -15.09
CA VAL A 657 -18.53 18.75 -16.52
C VAL A 657 -18.05 17.32 -16.77
N SER A 658 -17.30 16.74 -15.87
CA SER A 658 -16.90 15.34 -15.92
C SER A 658 -16.88 14.72 -14.53
N LEU A 659 -17.16 13.41 -14.49
CA LEU A 659 -17.10 12.58 -13.31
C LEU A 659 -16.44 11.27 -13.76
N ASP A 660 -15.21 11.07 -13.34
CA ASP A 660 -14.43 9.87 -13.63
C ASP A 660 -14.27 9.07 -12.35
N THR A 661 -14.74 7.83 -12.37
CA THR A 661 -14.52 6.93 -11.24
C THR A 661 -13.13 6.34 -11.31
N GLY A 662 -12.41 6.44 -10.22
CA GLY A 662 -11.05 5.93 -10.07
C GLY A 662 -10.84 5.24 -8.74
N ARG A 663 -9.60 5.01 -8.45
CA ARG A 663 -9.13 4.59 -7.13
C ARG A 663 -7.84 5.35 -6.86
N ALA A 664 -7.79 6.02 -5.76
CA ALA A 664 -6.62 6.73 -5.29
C ALA A 664 -6.67 6.83 -3.76
N ASP A 665 -5.63 7.33 -3.24
CA ASP A 665 -5.43 7.53 -1.83
C ASP A 665 -5.97 8.87 -1.40
N VAL A 666 -6.73 8.87 -0.32
CA VAL A 666 -7.43 10.07 0.15
C VAL A 666 -6.92 10.49 1.51
N TYR A 667 -6.56 11.77 1.63
CA TYR A 667 -6.11 12.41 2.86
C TYR A 667 -7.20 13.30 3.42
N ASP A 668 -7.21 13.44 4.72
CA ASP A 668 -8.17 14.28 5.39
C ASP A 668 -7.64 14.84 6.71
N ILE A 669 -8.15 15.98 7.13
CA ILE A 669 -7.79 16.69 8.36
C ILE A 669 -9.03 17.02 9.17
N SER A 670 -8.93 16.93 10.49
CA SER A 670 -9.98 17.39 11.40
C SER A 670 -9.75 18.85 11.78
N VAL A 671 -10.71 19.69 11.39
CA VAL A 671 -10.64 21.14 11.56
C VAL A 671 -11.58 21.57 12.68
N GLU A 672 -11.08 22.37 13.62
CA GLU A 672 -11.87 22.86 14.75
C GLU A 672 -13.09 23.68 14.29
N ASN A 673 -14.17 23.62 15.03
CA ASN A 673 -15.43 24.36 14.89
C ASN A 673 -16.19 24.12 13.57
N THR A 674 -15.53 24.08 12.42
CA THR A 674 -16.22 24.06 11.10
C THR A 674 -16.18 22.69 10.47
N HIS A 675 -15.26 21.79 10.86
CA HIS A 675 -15.04 20.46 10.30
C HIS A 675 -14.94 20.47 8.76
N ARG A 676 -14.42 21.54 8.20
CA ARG A 676 -14.24 21.75 6.77
C ARG A 676 -12.91 22.44 6.47
N TYR A 677 -12.41 22.23 5.26
CA TYR A 677 -11.19 22.87 4.77
C TYR A 677 -11.23 23.07 3.25
N ALA A 678 -10.46 24.03 2.75
CA ALA A 678 -10.35 24.29 1.32
C ALA A 678 -9.20 23.51 0.72
N ALA A 679 -9.51 22.58 -0.20
CA ALA A 679 -8.53 21.81 -0.96
C ALA A 679 -8.86 21.79 -2.45
N CYS A 680 -7.83 21.90 -3.31
CA CYS A 680 -7.95 21.95 -4.77
C CYS A 680 -8.95 23.00 -5.29
N GLY A 681 -9.19 24.06 -4.50
CA GLY A 681 -10.16 25.10 -4.78
C GLY A 681 -11.58 24.79 -4.33
N PHE A 682 -11.86 23.68 -3.64
CA PHE A 682 -13.18 23.29 -3.12
C PHE A 682 -13.18 23.13 -1.60
N ILE A 683 -14.36 23.08 -0.97
CA ILE A 683 -14.51 22.93 0.49
C ILE A 683 -14.87 21.47 0.81
N ASN A 684 -14.13 20.80 1.72
CA ASN A 684 -14.01 19.37 1.95
C ASN A 684 -14.13 18.86 3.40
N HIS A 685 -14.32 17.53 3.61
CA HIS A 685 -14.45 16.81 4.91
C HIS A 685 -13.57 15.52 5.06
N ASN A 686 -13.30 14.92 6.23
CA ASN A 686 -12.16 14.16 6.88
C ASN A 686 -12.07 12.58 6.95
N SER A 687 -10.83 11.87 7.18
CA SER A 687 -10.55 10.41 7.55
C SER A 687 -9.15 9.90 8.12
N TYR A 688 -8.71 8.58 8.32
CA TYR A 688 -7.95 7.95 9.45
C TYR A 688 -6.63 7.11 9.22
N TRP A 689 -5.85 6.73 10.13
CA TRP A 689 -4.82 6.05 11.01
C TRP A 689 -3.42 5.56 10.55
N HIS A 690 -3.10 4.71 9.58
CA HIS A 690 -1.77 4.06 9.39
C HIS A 690 -0.64 5.05 9.02
N SER A 691 -1.00 6.05 8.32
CA SER A 691 -0.10 7.16 8.07
C SER A 691 0.40 7.82 9.34
N ARG A 692 -0.32 7.72 10.47
CA ARG A 692 0.02 8.39 11.71
C ARG A 692 1.44 8.15 12.21
N ILE A 693 1.95 6.90 12.15
CA ILE A 693 3.33 6.64 12.59
C ILE A 693 4.33 7.29 11.65
N LEU A 694 4.14 7.13 10.35
CA LEU A 694 5.06 7.63 9.34
C LEU A 694 4.90 9.14 9.16
N THR A 695 3.69 9.61 9.08
CA THR A 695 3.37 10.97 8.67
C THR A 695 3.38 11.97 9.82
N GLU A 696 2.98 11.56 11.02
CA GLU A 696 3.04 12.43 12.19
C GLU A 696 4.45 12.56 12.76
N LYS A 697 5.34 11.56 12.56
CA LYS A 697 6.58 11.47 13.33
C LYS A 697 7.84 11.04 12.56
N ALA A 698 7.78 10.17 11.56
CA ALA A 698 8.97 9.47 11.08
C ALA A 698 9.53 9.91 9.72
N LEU A 699 8.78 10.61 8.86
CA LEU A 699 9.23 11.02 7.52
C LEU A 699 9.49 12.53 7.39
N THR A 700 10.52 12.88 6.62
CA THR A 700 10.77 14.25 6.17
C THR A 700 9.98 14.57 4.91
N ALA A 701 9.74 15.86 4.61
CA ALA A 701 8.95 16.31 3.45
C ALA A 701 9.43 15.76 2.09
N ALA A 702 10.71 15.43 1.94
CA ALA A 702 11.26 14.86 0.72
C ALA A 702 10.98 13.34 0.58
N GLU A 703 10.85 12.62 1.69
CA GLU A 703 10.65 11.17 1.72
C GLU A 703 9.20 10.74 1.45
N ILE A 704 8.30 11.70 1.47
CA ILE A 704 6.85 11.48 1.41
C ILE A 704 6.36 11.12 -0.01
N ILE A 705 6.97 11.65 -1.06
CA ILE A 705 6.61 11.35 -2.45
C ILE A 705 6.94 9.90 -2.79
N ASP A 706 8.12 9.43 -2.39
CA ASP A 706 8.55 8.04 -2.60
C ASP A 706 7.65 7.05 -1.83
N TYR A 707 7.19 7.46 -0.64
CA TYR A 707 6.23 6.70 0.16
C TYR A 707 4.89 6.54 -0.57
N ALA A 708 4.37 7.59 -1.19
CA ALA A 708 3.09 7.55 -1.90
C ALA A 708 3.10 6.57 -3.09
N GLU A 709 4.16 6.57 -3.88
CA GLU A 709 4.30 5.66 -5.03
C GLU A 709 4.41 4.19 -4.61
N ALA A 710 5.21 3.90 -3.59
CA ALA A 710 5.41 2.55 -3.09
C ALA A 710 4.11 1.92 -2.56
N ASN A 711 3.33 2.70 -1.86
CA ASN A 711 2.11 2.24 -1.20
C ASN A 711 0.92 2.08 -2.18
N ALA A 712 0.78 2.94 -3.19
CA ALA A 712 -0.23 2.80 -4.25
C ALA A 712 -0.13 1.44 -4.97
N GLY A 713 1.07 0.90 -5.12
CA GLY A 713 1.31 -0.43 -5.69
C GLY A 713 0.76 -1.58 -4.84
N VAL A 714 0.78 -1.46 -3.51
CA VAL A 714 0.37 -2.52 -2.57
C VAL A 714 -1.15 -2.70 -2.51
N LEU A 715 -1.92 -1.63 -2.73
CA LEU A 715 -3.37 -1.60 -2.55
C LEU A 715 -4.17 -1.68 -3.84
N GLY A 716 -3.50 -1.78 -4.98
CA GLY A 716 -4.12 -1.95 -6.29
C GLY A 716 -5.06 -3.15 -6.33
N THR A 717 -6.29 -2.98 -6.86
CA THR A 717 -7.26 -4.06 -7.04
C THR A 717 -7.41 -4.42 -8.49
N SER A 718 -7.33 -5.72 -8.79
CA SER A 718 -7.71 -6.25 -10.10
C SER A 718 -9.13 -6.81 -10.04
N PRO A 719 -9.95 -6.65 -11.08
CA PRO A 719 -11.29 -7.23 -11.12
C PRO A 719 -11.26 -8.75 -10.80
N GLY A 720 -12.13 -9.19 -9.90
CA GLY A 720 -12.22 -10.59 -9.48
C GLY A 720 -11.20 -11.06 -8.43
N ARG A 721 -10.28 -10.20 -7.96
CA ARG A 721 -9.37 -10.51 -6.84
C ARG A 721 -9.67 -9.64 -5.63
N LEU A 722 -9.80 -10.29 -4.46
CA LEU A 722 -9.90 -9.60 -3.18
C LEU A 722 -8.52 -9.11 -2.75
N ASN A 723 -8.37 -7.81 -2.53
CA ASN A 723 -7.16 -7.27 -1.92
C ASN A 723 -7.29 -7.31 -0.38
N PRO A 724 -6.50 -8.15 0.31
CA PRO A 724 -6.60 -8.31 1.77
C PRO A 724 -6.19 -7.05 2.53
N TYR A 725 -5.23 -6.30 2.02
CA TYR A 725 -4.76 -5.03 2.62
C TYR A 725 -5.90 -4.04 2.72
N LYS A 726 -6.53 -3.76 1.58
CA LYS A 726 -7.64 -2.82 1.50
C LYS A 726 -8.81 -3.22 2.38
N LEU A 727 -9.29 -4.45 2.26
CA LEU A 727 -10.45 -4.91 3.03
C LEU A 727 -10.20 -4.81 4.53
N GLY A 728 -9.00 -5.21 4.99
CA GLY A 728 -8.64 -5.18 6.40
C GLY A 728 -8.61 -3.76 6.97
N VAL A 729 -7.96 -2.83 6.25
CA VAL A 729 -7.87 -1.43 6.65
C VAL A 729 -9.25 -0.79 6.76
N GLU A 730 -10.05 -0.88 5.70
CA GLU A 730 -11.37 -0.25 5.67
C GLU A 730 -12.32 -0.81 6.75
N LEU A 731 -12.19 -2.11 7.04
CA LEU A 731 -13.02 -2.71 8.07
C LEU A 731 -12.60 -2.32 9.49
N PHE A 732 -11.28 -2.24 9.76
CA PHE A 732 -10.79 -1.71 11.06
C PHE A 732 -11.24 -0.26 11.29
N ARG A 733 -11.22 0.58 10.27
CA ARG A 733 -11.72 1.96 10.32
C ARG A 733 -13.21 2.03 10.60
N ASN A 734 -13.98 1.25 9.86
CA ASN A 734 -15.43 1.19 10.05
C ASN A 734 -15.76 0.78 11.50
N ILE A 735 -15.02 -0.17 12.08
CA ILE A 735 -15.18 -0.56 13.48
C ILE A 735 -14.86 0.62 14.40
N GLU A 736 -13.73 1.27 14.21
CA GLU A 736 -13.32 2.38 15.06
C GLU A 736 -14.32 3.53 14.99
N ASP A 737 -14.74 3.95 13.81
CA ASP A 737 -15.73 5.01 13.61
C ASP A 737 -17.08 4.66 14.28
N ARG A 738 -17.60 3.46 14.05
CA ARG A 738 -18.84 2.99 14.66
C ARG A 738 -18.78 3.00 16.18
N TRP A 739 -17.69 2.51 16.76
CA TRP A 739 -17.53 2.50 18.22
C TRP A 739 -17.29 3.90 18.77
N ASN A 740 -16.59 4.78 18.08
CA ASN A 740 -16.47 6.19 18.48
C ASN A 740 -17.82 6.91 18.49
N LYS A 741 -18.69 6.61 17.52
CA LYS A 741 -20.07 7.16 17.44
C LYS A 741 -21.08 6.45 18.35
N GLY A 742 -20.72 5.33 18.98
CA GLY A 742 -21.62 4.54 19.79
C GLY A 742 -22.67 3.76 18.97
N GLN A 743 -22.35 3.42 17.72
CA GLN A 743 -23.21 2.67 16.80
C GLN A 743 -23.07 1.16 17.05
N PHE A 744 -23.34 0.74 18.28
CA PHE A 744 -23.29 -0.65 18.73
C PHE A 744 -24.20 -0.88 19.93
N GLY A 745 -24.50 -2.18 20.16
CA GLY A 745 -25.28 -2.63 21.31
C GLY A 745 -26.78 -2.46 21.15
N LYS A 746 -27.51 -2.91 22.17
CA LYS A 746 -28.96 -3.11 22.15
C LYS A 746 -29.75 -1.88 21.70
N GLU A 747 -29.39 -0.69 22.13
CA GLU A 747 -30.09 0.55 21.75
C GLU A 747 -29.91 0.93 20.28
N TRP A 748 -28.74 0.66 19.71
CA TRP A 748 -28.48 0.83 18.28
C TRP A 748 -29.23 -0.22 17.47
N ASP A 749 -29.19 -1.48 17.90
CA ASP A 749 -29.78 -2.61 17.17
C ASP A 749 -31.32 -2.51 17.15
N GLU A 750 -31.96 -2.08 18.25
CA GLU A 750 -33.41 -1.93 18.42
C GLU A 750 -33.96 -0.60 17.85
N CYS A 751 -33.11 0.30 17.35
CA CYS A 751 -33.55 1.56 16.76
C CYS A 751 -34.12 1.32 15.35
N ASP A 752 -35.41 1.53 15.14
CA ASP A 752 -36.12 1.36 13.88
C ASP A 752 -36.06 2.62 12.97
N SER A 753 -35.69 3.77 13.54
CA SER A 753 -35.66 5.04 12.83
C SER A 753 -34.36 5.21 12.02
N MET A 754 -34.46 5.15 10.68
CA MET A 754 -33.32 5.36 9.78
C MET A 754 -32.70 6.76 9.92
N ASP A 755 -33.49 7.80 10.21
CA ASP A 755 -33.00 9.16 10.41
C ASP A 755 -32.22 9.29 11.72
N GLN A 756 -32.67 8.62 12.79
CA GLN A 756 -31.93 8.56 14.05
C GLN A 756 -30.63 7.77 13.88
N LYS A 757 -30.64 6.64 13.15
CA LYS A 757 -29.43 5.87 12.86
C LYS A 757 -28.41 6.65 12.03
N ARG A 758 -28.86 7.43 11.03
CA ARG A 758 -27.96 8.27 10.20
C ARG A 758 -27.26 9.36 11.03
N ASN A 759 -27.96 9.94 12.02
CA ASN A 759 -27.44 11.02 12.86
C ASN A 759 -26.92 10.52 14.22
N TRP A 760 -26.71 9.21 14.38
CA TRP A 760 -26.29 8.62 15.64
C TRP A 760 -24.83 8.85 15.90
N ASP A 761 -24.54 9.79 16.79
CA ASP A 761 -23.19 10.08 17.27
C ASP A 761 -23.24 10.44 18.77
N ARG A 762 -22.85 9.47 19.59
CA ARG A 762 -22.78 9.62 21.06
C ARG A 762 -21.39 10.01 21.55
N ARG A 763 -20.42 10.15 20.65
CA ARG A 763 -19.03 10.52 20.95
C ARG A 763 -18.41 9.68 22.07
N THR A 764 -18.57 8.37 22.02
CA THR A 764 -18.12 7.47 23.09
C THR A 764 -16.61 7.37 23.18
N GLY A 765 -15.88 7.59 22.09
CA GLY A 765 -14.42 7.48 22.01
C GLY A 765 -13.88 6.06 22.22
N LEU A 766 -14.71 5.01 22.10
CA LEU A 766 -14.34 3.62 22.37
C LEU A 766 -13.74 2.89 21.18
N GLY A 767 -13.67 3.53 20.02
CA GLY A 767 -13.24 2.90 18.79
C GLY A 767 -11.83 2.31 18.88
N ARG A 768 -10.86 3.08 19.40
CA ARG A 768 -9.47 2.62 19.55
C ARG A 768 -9.35 1.39 20.47
N GLN A 769 -10.05 1.41 21.60
CA GLN A 769 -10.08 0.26 22.50
C GLN A 769 -10.64 -0.97 21.76
N ARG A 770 -11.72 -0.79 20.99
CA ARG A 770 -12.36 -1.90 20.27
C ARG A 770 -11.46 -2.51 19.21
N ILE A 771 -10.78 -1.72 18.38
CA ILE A 771 -9.87 -2.28 17.37
C ILE A 771 -8.70 -3.02 18.00
N MET A 772 -8.18 -2.58 19.14
CA MET A 772 -7.15 -3.29 19.91
C MET A 772 -7.67 -4.62 20.48
N GLU A 773 -8.94 -4.72 20.86
CA GLU A 773 -9.60 -5.98 21.25
C GLU A 773 -9.80 -6.91 20.05
N VAL A 774 -10.28 -6.38 18.93
CA VAL A 774 -10.47 -7.11 17.69
C VAL A 774 -9.16 -7.71 17.22
N ARG A 775 -8.07 -6.93 17.17
CA ARG A 775 -6.73 -7.43 16.89
C ARG A 775 -6.34 -8.65 17.72
N LYS A 776 -6.72 -8.69 19.00
CA LYS A 776 -6.35 -9.78 19.92
C LYS A 776 -7.13 -11.06 19.71
N LEU A 777 -8.42 -10.98 19.39
CA LEU A 777 -9.36 -12.10 19.56
C LEU A 777 -9.83 -12.71 18.23
N TYR A 778 -9.79 -11.99 17.13
CA TYR A 778 -10.42 -12.37 15.88
C TYR A 778 -9.41 -12.96 14.87
N ASN A 779 -9.94 -13.75 13.95
CA ASN A 779 -9.31 -14.14 12.69
C ASN A 779 -10.14 -13.59 11.51
N ASP A 780 -9.69 -13.74 10.28
CA ASP A 780 -10.37 -13.18 9.11
C ASP A 780 -11.82 -13.64 8.98
N ILE A 781 -12.14 -14.88 9.30
CA ILE A 781 -13.52 -15.41 9.23
C ILE A 781 -14.41 -14.68 10.24
N THR A 782 -14.02 -14.66 11.50
CA THR A 782 -14.82 -14.02 12.56
C THR A 782 -14.84 -12.50 12.41
N PHE A 783 -13.78 -11.90 11.89
CA PHE A 783 -13.69 -10.49 11.59
C PHE A 783 -14.68 -10.07 10.50
N ILE A 784 -14.74 -10.83 9.38
CA ILE A 784 -15.73 -10.58 8.32
C ILE A 784 -17.15 -10.93 8.79
N ASP A 785 -17.32 -12.02 9.52
CA ASP A 785 -18.65 -12.45 9.93
C ASP A 785 -19.29 -11.45 10.89
N GLU A 786 -18.55 -10.89 11.83
CA GLU A 786 -19.10 -9.95 12.81
C GLU A 786 -19.18 -8.52 12.29
N PHE A 787 -18.14 -8.03 11.60
CA PHE A 787 -18.02 -6.60 11.30
C PHE A 787 -18.37 -6.19 9.87
N PHE A 788 -18.38 -7.13 8.91
CA PHE A 788 -18.78 -6.84 7.53
C PHE A 788 -20.32 -6.72 7.46
N THR A 789 -20.81 -5.48 7.51
CA THR A 789 -22.24 -5.15 7.51
C THR A 789 -22.77 -4.81 6.12
N LEU A 790 -24.10 -4.75 5.98
CA LEU A 790 -24.74 -4.32 4.73
C LEU A 790 -24.32 -2.89 4.35
N GLU A 791 -24.29 -1.98 5.32
CA GLU A 791 -23.90 -0.58 5.14
C GLU A 791 -22.46 -0.50 4.61
N PHE A 792 -21.53 -1.20 5.25
CA PHE A 792 -20.13 -1.29 4.83
C PHE A 792 -20.01 -1.90 3.43
N CYS A 793 -20.75 -2.96 3.13
CA CYS A 793 -20.76 -3.59 1.82
C CYS A 793 -21.22 -2.63 0.70
N ILE A 794 -22.26 -1.84 0.98
CA ILE A 794 -22.77 -0.82 0.04
C ILE A 794 -21.78 0.32 -0.10
N GLU A 795 -21.26 0.83 1.00
CA GLU A 795 -20.30 1.94 1.06
C GLU A 795 -19.04 1.62 0.26
N GLN A 796 -18.46 0.45 0.50
CA GLN A 796 -17.24 0.00 -0.15
C GLN A 796 -17.48 -0.68 -1.51
N LYS A 797 -18.74 -0.79 -1.98
CA LYS A 797 -19.14 -1.38 -3.28
C LYS A 797 -18.62 -2.81 -3.48
N PHE A 798 -18.63 -3.62 -2.43
CA PHE A 798 -18.29 -5.02 -2.55
C PHE A 798 -19.40 -5.78 -3.28
N TYR A 799 -19.06 -6.38 -4.43
CA TYR A 799 -19.95 -7.16 -5.25
C TYR A 799 -19.35 -8.53 -5.56
N SER A 800 -20.20 -9.49 -5.88
CA SER A 800 -19.74 -10.79 -6.39
C SER A 800 -19.46 -10.66 -7.90
N PHE A 801 -18.24 -11.00 -8.31
CA PHE A 801 -17.80 -10.99 -9.70
C PHE A 801 -17.67 -12.42 -10.25
N GLY A 802 -17.99 -12.60 -11.53
CA GLY A 802 -17.73 -13.83 -12.28
C GLY A 802 -17.15 -13.49 -13.65
N PHE A 803 -16.29 -14.38 -14.15
CA PHE A 803 -15.77 -14.25 -15.50
C PHE A 803 -16.83 -14.70 -16.51
N SER A 804 -17.15 -13.82 -17.46
CA SER A 804 -18.09 -14.10 -18.55
C SER A 804 -17.31 -14.56 -19.79
N GLU A 805 -17.40 -15.83 -20.13
CA GLU A 805 -16.78 -16.36 -21.37
C GLU A 805 -17.32 -15.66 -22.62
N ARG A 806 -18.54 -15.14 -22.56
CA ARG A 806 -19.20 -14.46 -23.68
C ARG A 806 -18.63 -13.07 -23.99
N SER A 807 -18.23 -12.31 -22.94
CA SER A 807 -17.68 -10.96 -23.08
C SER A 807 -16.16 -10.92 -22.90
N GLY A 808 -15.55 -11.99 -22.39
CA GLY A 808 -14.14 -12.03 -22.01
C GLY A 808 -13.77 -11.14 -20.83
N ASN A 809 -14.75 -10.65 -20.08
CA ASN A 809 -14.57 -9.71 -18.98
C ASN A 809 -15.13 -10.26 -17.64
N TRP A 810 -14.67 -9.67 -16.57
CA TRP A 810 -15.27 -9.87 -15.25
C TRP A 810 -16.53 -9.02 -15.13
N GLU A 811 -17.68 -9.66 -14.85
CA GLU A 811 -18.98 -9.01 -14.70
C GLU A 811 -19.49 -9.18 -13.27
N ILE A 812 -20.32 -8.20 -12.81
CA ILE A 812 -20.97 -8.27 -11.51
C ILE A 812 -22.07 -9.34 -11.55
N MET A 813 -21.88 -10.46 -10.86
CA MET A 813 -22.85 -11.56 -10.75
C MET A 813 -23.93 -11.29 -9.72
N SER A 814 -23.60 -10.64 -8.62
CA SER A 814 -24.58 -10.31 -7.58
C SER A 814 -24.16 -9.08 -6.77
N ARG A 815 -25.17 -8.28 -6.38
CA ARG A 815 -25.08 -7.17 -5.43
C ARG A 815 -25.78 -7.49 -4.10
N GLU A 816 -26.30 -8.71 -3.97
CA GLU A 816 -27.01 -9.16 -2.78
C GLU A 816 -26.04 -9.40 -1.65
N PHE A 817 -26.13 -8.63 -0.56
CA PHE A 817 -25.21 -8.66 0.59
C PHE A 817 -24.97 -10.06 1.13
N LYS A 818 -26.05 -10.85 1.34
CA LYS A 818 -25.91 -12.20 1.87
C LYS A 818 -25.06 -13.10 0.98
N LYS A 819 -25.25 -13.04 -0.34
CA LYS A 819 -24.45 -13.82 -1.29
C LYS A 819 -23.00 -13.38 -1.32
N VAL A 820 -22.76 -12.07 -1.28
CA VAL A 820 -21.40 -11.51 -1.23
C VAL A 820 -20.69 -11.97 0.04
N LYS A 821 -21.32 -11.79 1.22
CA LYS A 821 -20.76 -12.20 2.50
C LYS A 821 -20.53 -13.72 2.58
N ASP A 822 -21.53 -14.53 2.17
CA ASP A 822 -21.39 -16.00 2.14
C ASP A 822 -20.24 -16.45 1.22
N GLN A 823 -20.06 -15.80 0.08
CA GLN A 823 -18.95 -16.09 -0.83
C GLN A 823 -17.60 -15.74 -0.20
N MET A 824 -17.48 -14.58 0.46
CA MET A 824 -16.26 -14.19 1.15
C MET A 824 -15.91 -15.15 2.30
N LEU A 825 -16.89 -15.50 3.14
CA LEU A 825 -16.69 -16.44 4.23
C LEU A 825 -16.25 -17.82 3.73
N ARG A 826 -16.83 -18.28 2.63
CA ARG A 826 -16.40 -19.56 2.00
C ARG A 826 -14.97 -19.50 1.50
N MET A 827 -14.57 -18.40 0.84
CA MET A 827 -13.18 -18.21 0.38
C MET A 827 -12.17 -18.21 1.52
N LEU A 828 -12.57 -17.73 2.70
CA LEU A 828 -11.73 -17.67 3.91
C LEU A 828 -11.77 -18.97 4.71
N THR A 829 -12.87 -19.73 4.65
CA THR A 829 -12.99 -21.02 5.32
C THR A 829 -11.95 -21.99 4.76
N ASN A 830 -11.10 -22.50 5.63
CA ASN A 830 -9.97 -23.38 5.28
C ASN A 830 -9.12 -22.86 4.10
N ARG A 831 -8.98 -21.53 3.92
CA ARG A 831 -8.27 -20.85 2.81
C ARG A 831 -8.85 -21.20 1.41
N GLY A 832 -10.15 -21.44 1.33
CA GLY A 832 -10.79 -21.93 0.11
C GLY A 832 -10.47 -23.38 -0.24
N GLN A 833 -9.75 -24.10 0.63
CA GLN A 833 -9.43 -25.51 0.46
C GLN A 833 -10.54 -26.40 1.04
N PRO A 834 -10.76 -27.58 0.48
CA PRO A 834 -11.78 -28.48 0.98
C PRO A 834 -11.47 -28.99 2.39
N VAL A 835 -12.50 -29.18 3.21
CA VAL A 835 -12.39 -29.83 4.52
C VAL A 835 -12.57 -31.32 4.36
N ILE A 836 -11.51 -32.09 4.59
CA ILE A 836 -11.49 -33.54 4.49
C ILE A 836 -11.20 -34.12 5.88
N VAL A 837 -11.96 -35.14 6.27
CA VAL A 837 -11.81 -35.82 7.56
C VAL A 837 -11.56 -37.32 7.35
N VAL A 838 -10.81 -37.92 8.26
CA VAL A 838 -10.75 -39.39 8.37
C VAL A 838 -12.04 -39.87 9.01
N GLU A 839 -12.81 -40.64 8.25
CA GLU A 839 -14.06 -41.22 8.71
C GLU A 839 -13.82 -42.60 9.32
N ASP A 840 -12.99 -43.42 8.67
CA ASP A 840 -12.66 -44.78 9.13
C ASP A 840 -11.31 -45.26 8.55
N GLY A 841 -10.37 -45.63 9.39
CA GLY A 841 -9.07 -46.24 8.98
C GLY A 841 -9.12 -47.76 8.78
N ASN A 842 -10.29 -48.37 8.99
CA ASN A 842 -10.51 -49.81 8.75
C ASN A 842 -11.84 -50.07 8.04
N PHE A 843 -12.11 -49.28 7.00
CA PHE A 843 -13.36 -49.34 6.27
C PHE A 843 -13.59 -50.75 5.70
N ASP A 844 -14.83 -51.25 5.88
CA ASP A 844 -15.25 -52.60 5.55
C ASP A 844 -14.40 -53.73 6.18
N ASN A 845 -13.68 -53.44 7.29
CA ASN A 845 -12.71 -54.36 7.92
C ASN A 845 -11.58 -54.85 6.97
N LYS A 846 -11.20 -54.01 6.00
CA LYS A 846 -10.15 -54.30 5.01
C LYS A 846 -8.89 -53.46 5.20
N SER A 847 -8.79 -52.75 6.30
CA SER A 847 -7.75 -51.75 6.54
C SER A 847 -7.68 -50.67 5.44
N GLU A 848 -8.78 -50.44 4.76
CA GLU A 848 -8.96 -49.38 3.79
C GLU A 848 -9.19 -48.04 4.55
N LEU A 849 -8.58 -46.97 4.09
CA LEU A 849 -8.80 -45.64 4.67
C LEU A 849 -9.99 -44.99 3.99
N LEU A 850 -11.04 -44.66 4.76
CA LEU A 850 -12.18 -43.86 4.30
C LEU A 850 -12.01 -42.43 4.73
N LEU A 851 -11.88 -41.54 3.76
CA LEU A 851 -11.92 -40.07 3.91
C LEU A 851 -13.32 -39.56 3.54
N ARG A 852 -13.75 -38.48 4.17
CA ARG A 852 -14.99 -37.79 3.81
C ARG A 852 -14.74 -36.29 3.60
N HIS A 853 -15.20 -35.79 2.48
CA HIS A 853 -15.26 -34.36 2.20
C HIS A 853 -16.47 -33.75 2.91
N ILE A 854 -16.29 -32.75 3.74
CA ILE A 854 -17.37 -31.97 4.34
C ILE A 854 -17.85 -30.97 3.29
N HIS A 855 -18.93 -31.35 2.59
CA HIS A 855 -19.43 -30.59 1.47
C HIS A 855 -20.29 -29.41 1.94
N GLU A 856 -19.76 -28.19 1.78
CA GLU A 856 -20.44 -26.94 2.13
C GLU A 856 -21.00 -26.18 0.90
N GLY A 857 -21.36 -26.91 -0.14
CA GLY A 857 -21.98 -26.35 -1.34
C GLY A 857 -21.01 -26.14 -2.50
N ILE A 858 -19.73 -26.56 -2.38
CA ILE A 858 -18.73 -26.52 -3.45
C ILE A 858 -18.22 -27.94 -3.69
N ASP A 859 -18.26 -28.36 -4.94
CA ASP A 859 -17.74 -29.64 -5.36
C ASP A 859 -16.21 -29.62 -5.40
N LEU A 860 -15.58 -30.80 -5.15
CA LEU A 860 -14.14 -30.95 -5.30
C LEU A 860 -13.71 -30.78 -6.77
N ASP A 861 -12.56 -30.17 -7.00
CA ASP A 861 -11.89 -30.31 -8.29
C ASP A 861 -11.52 -31.79 -8.52
N GLY A 862 -12.11 -32.34 -9.57
CA GLY A 862 -12.02 -33.80 -9.83
C GLY A 862 -10.61 -34.27 -10.16
N SER A 863 -9.75 -33.44 -10.77
CA SER A 863 -8.35 -33.75 -11.07
C SER A 863 -7.49 -33.73 -9.82
N GLN A 864 -7.58 -32.66 -9.05
CA GLN A 864 -6.84 -32.50 -7.79
C GLN A 864 -7.26 -33.55 -6.75
N ALA A 865 -8.56 -33.84 -6.64
CA ALA A 865 -9.05 -34.88 -5.74
C ALA A 865 -8.48 -36.28 -6.06
N ARG A 866 -8.36 -36.61 -7.36
CA ARG A 866 -7.76 -37.87 -7.79
C ARG A 866 -6.27 -37.96 -7.47
N ASP A 867 -5.52 -36.87 -7.73
CA ASP A 867 -4.08 -36.85 -7.47
C ASP A 867 -3.78 -36.88 -5.96
N THR A 868 -4.54 -36.13 -5.17
CA THR A 868 -4.45 -36.17 -3.70
C THR A 868 -4.77 -37.56 -3.16
N LEU A 869 -5.78 -38.21 -3.72
CA LEU A 869 -6.15 -39.58 -3.31
C LEU A 869 -5.07 -40.60 -3.66
N ARG A 870 -4.40 -40.48 -4.83
CA ARG A 870 -3.24 -41.34 -5.20
C ARG A 870 -2.10 -41.15 -4.20
N ASN A 871 -1.79 -39.90 -3.83
CA ASN A 871 -0.73 -39.61 -2.89
C ASN A 871 -1.06 -40.10 -1.46
N ALA A 872 -2.30 -39.94 -1.02
CA ALA A 872 -2.76 -40.52 0.24
C ALA A 872 -2.65 -42.06 0.24
N SER A 873 -2.96 -42.71 -0.90
CA SER A 873 -2.81 -44.15 -1.06
C SER A 873 -1.36 -44.63 -1.02
N LYS A 874 -0.40 -43.85 -1.55
CA LYS A 874 1.04 -44.12 -1.42
C LYS A 874 1.49 -44.15 0.05
N LEU A 875 0.99 -43.20 0.86
CA LEU A 875 1.33 -43.11 2.29
C LEU A 875 0.64 -44.22 3.10
N TRP A 876 -0.62 -44.50 2.81
CA TRP A 876 -1.41 -45.51 3.51
C TRP A 876 -1.01 -46.95 3.09
N THR A 877 -0.37 -47.12 1.90
CA THR A 877 0.05 -48.39 1.28
C THR A 877 -1.08 -49.39 1.07
N ARG A 878 -2.33 -48.98 1.14
CA ARG A 878 -3.56 -49.73 0.98
C ARG A 878 -4.61 -48.87 0.29
N PRO A 879 -5.74 -49.45 -0.14
CA PRO A 879 -6.80 -48.68 -0.77
C PRO A 879 -7.26 -47.49 0.12
N VAL A 880 -7.48 -46.36 -0.54
CA VAL A 880 -8.03 -45.14 0.09
C VAL A 880 -9.29 -44.75 -0.66
N SER A 881 -10.38 -44.57 0.06
CA SER A 881 -11.65 -44.11 -0.47
C SER A 881 -11.98 -42.71 0.01
N LEU A 882 -12.58 -41.90 -0.87
CA LEU A 882 -13.05 -40.53 -0.56
C LEU A 882 -14.54 -40.44 -0.89
N LEU A 883 -15.34 -40.17 0.14
CA LEU A 883 -16.77 -39.90 0.00
C LEU A 883 -16.98 -38.39 -0.16
N SER A 884 -17.66 -37.98 -1.23
CA SER A 884 -17.99 -36.59 -1.53
C SER A 884 -19.37 -36.48 -2.18
N LYS A 885 -19.82 -35.21 -2.35
CA LYS A 885 -20.94 -34.89 -3.25
C LYS A 885 -20.40 -34.29 -4.54
N VAL A 886 -21.00 -34.64 -5.66
CA VAL A 886 -20.75 -34.02 -6.96
C VAL A 886 -22.10 -33.78 -7.61
N GLU A 887 -22.40 -32.54 -7.99
CA GLU A 887 -23.71 -32.16 -8.52
C GLU A 887 -24.90 -32.59 -7.63
N GLY A 888 -24.71 -32.50 -6.31
CA GLY A 888 -25.71 -32.85 -5.33
C GLY A 888 -25.89 -34.36 -5.07
N LYS A 889 -25.17 -35.22 -5.81
CA LYS A 889 -25.22 -36.68 -5.66
C LYS A 889 -24.01 -37.22 -4.92
N GLY A 890 -24.23 -38.16 -3.99
CA GLY A 890 -23.16 -38.80 -3.26
C GLY A 890 -22.32 -39.69 -4.20
N LYS A 891 -21.00 -39.49 -4.18
CA LYS A 891 -20.02 -40.27 -4.95
C LYS A 891 -18.87 -40.70 -4.05
N MET A 892 -18.36 -41.89 -4.32
CA MET A 892 -17.16 -42.40 -3.69
C MET A 892 -16.09 -42.65 -4.75
N LEU A 893 -14.96 -41.96 -4.57
CA LEU A 893 -13.73 -42.23 -5.32
C LEU A 893 -12.88 -43.21 -4.52
N ARG A 894 -12.38 -44.27 -5.13
CA ARG A 894 -11.52 -45.31 -4.50
C ARG A 894 -10.25 -45.45 -5.29
N CYS A 895 -9.10 -45.26 -4.64
CA CYS A 895 -7.78 -45.49 -5.20
C CYS A 895 -7.23 -46.81 -4.67
N GLU A 896 -6.85 -47.71 -5.57
CA GLU A 896 -6.16 -48.99 -5.30
C GLU A 896 -5.04 -49.15 -6.30
N ASP A 897 -3.81 -49.34 -5.82
CA ASP A 897 -2.59 -49.48 -6.65
C ASP A 897 -2.46 -48.35 -7.72
N GLY A 898 -2.80 -47.10 -7.34
CA GLY A 898 -2.74 -45.94 -8.23
C GLY A 898 -3.91 -45.81 -9.21
N ASN A 899 -4.77 -46.81 -9.33
CA ASN A 899 -5.95 -46.80 -10.18
C ASN A 899 -7.15 -46.23 -9.42
N ILE A 900 -7.89 -45.34 -10.03
CA ILE A 900 -9.06 -44.72 -9.41
C ILE A 900 -10.34 -45.25 -10.05
N SER A 901 -11.21 -45.77 -9.21
CA SER A 901 -12.59 -46.13 -9.55
C SER A 901 -13.58 -45.18 -8.88
N GLU A 902 -14.71 -44.95 -9.55
CA GLU A 902 -15.79 -44.06 -9.06
C GLU A 902 -17.10 -44.85 -9.00
N ARG A 903 -17.84 -44.70 -7.90
CA ARG A 903 -19.17 -45.29 -7.73
C ARG A 903 -20.12 -44.35 -7.02
N SER A 904 -21.42 -44.51 -7.26
CA SER A 904 -22.44 -43.81 -6.46
C SER A 904 -22.43 -44.34 -5.02
N ALA A 905 -22.56 -43.47 -4.06
CA ALA A 905 -22.62 -43.81 -2.64
C ALA A 905 -23.58 -42.87 -1.93
N GLU A 906 -24.11 -43.31 -0.80
CA GLU A 906 -24.88 -42.45 0.10
C GLU A 906 -23.88 -41.55 0.86
N TYR A 907 -24.15 -40.22 0.86
CA TYR A 907 -23.27 -39.24 1.47
C TYR A 907 -23.69 -38.89 2.88
#